data_3fd0e0ab0bab70385a56f5714a09b9fd
#
_entry.id   3fd0e0ab0bab70385a56f5714a09b9fd
#
_cell.length_a   1.000
_cell.length_b   1.000
_cell.length_c   1.000
_cell.angle_alpha   90.00
_cell.angle_beta   90.00
_cell.angle_gamma   90.00
#
_symmetry.space_group_name_H-M   'P 1'
#
loop_
_entity.id
_entity.type
_entity.pdbx_description
1 polymer ?
#
loop_
_entity_poly.entity_id
_entity_poly.type
_entity_poly.pdbx_seq_one_letter_code
_entity_poly.pdbx_strand_id
1 'polypeptide(L)'
;MELEQARKRAAELRAVIEKNNRLYYDQDAPELEDYEYDQLTRELKTIEAQFPQLVTPDSPTQHVGGTPSGKFSKVAHAVKMESLQDAFSLDELREFDQRVREAGVTPEYVVEIKIDGLSVSLEYRNGRLTRGSTRGDGLVGEDVTENLATIKSIPKEIPNAPDFLEVRGEVYMPHEAFFALKEQQELEDKTPFKNPRNAAAGSLRQKDAKITAARGLSIFVFNLQQVEGKTFTTHSETLDYIKSLGFPVSPRYNVYTNIEDAIAEIQRIGEARGTLDFDMDGAVIKVNDLTARQALGSTNKFPRWAIAFKYPPEVKESTVRDIEVTVGRTGVLTPTAVFDPIFLAGTSVSRANLHNEDIIEAMDVRIGDTIQVRKAGDIIPEVIGVARHGENSVPYHMPRVCPSCGAPVVHLQDEAALRCVNPECPAQSLRNLIHFASRTAMAIDGLGEAIAQQLIDRQLVHSVADLYDLTKDQLLTLDKFKAKSAENLLKAIASSKQNNLDKLVFGLGIRNIGDKAAALLAEHFGSMDALRIAAAEDISSIDGFGGVMAQSVVEFFAKDGTADLLHRLADAGVNMQWHGEKKGTALAGMTIVVTGTLPTLSRQEAEAMIVQNGGKASGSVSKKTAYVLAGAAAGSKLTKAQTLGIPVIDEAEFLRMVAPAPAEQPELEEET
;
A
#
# COMPACT_ATOMS: atom_id res chain seq x y z
N MET A 1 34.60 -21.43 11.52
CA MET A 1 33.83 -22.17 10.48
C MET A 1 34.85 -22.63 9.44
N GLU A 2 34.73 -23.85 8.94
CA GLU A 2 35.59 -24.31 7.85
C GLU A 2 35.11 -23.81 6.48
N LEU A 3 35.99 -23.65 5.50
CA LEU A 3 35.69 -23.05 4.20
C LEU A 3 34.48 -23.66 3.47
N GLU A 4 34.34 -25.00 3.47
CA GLU A 4 33.20 -25.67 2.83
C GLU A 4 31.87 -25.38 3.53
N GLN A 5 31.88 -25.33 4.86
CA GLN A 5 30.70 -24.91 5.64
C GLN A 5 30.37 -23.45 5.37
N ALA A 6 31.37 -22.55 5.32
CA ALA A 6 31.19 -21.14 4.98
C ALA A 6 30.61 -20.96 3.57
N ARG A 7 31.11 -21.75 2.58
CA ARG A 7 30.58 -21.73 1.21
C ARG A 7 29.11 -22.10 1.13
N LYS A 8 28.73 -23.20 1.79
CA LYS A 8 27.34 -23.66 1.84
C LYS A 8 26.44 -22.62 2.49
N ARG A 9 26.86 -22.11 3.66
CA ARG A 9 26.08 -21.11 4.40
C ARG A 9 25.95 -19.79 3.64
N ALA A 10 27.01 -19.30 2.98
CA ALA A 10 26.96 -18.12 2.14
C ALA A 10 25.98 -18.26 0.96
N ALA A 11 25.93 -19.44 0.33
CA ALA A 11 24.98 -19.70 -0.75
C ALA A 11 23.51 -19.71 -0.26
N GLU A 12 23.24 -20.33 0.90
CA GLU A 12 21.92 -20.30 1.54
C GLU A 12 21.49 -18.87 1.86
N LEU A 13 22.36 -18.08 2.50
CA LEU A 13 22.09 -16.68 2.86
C LEU A 13 21.80 -15.83 1.63
N ARG A 14 22.59 -15.95 0.55
CA ARG A 14 22.35 -15.22 -0.70
C ARG A 14 20.97 -15.53 -1.25
N ALA A 15 20.58 -16.79 -1.34
CA ALA A 15 19.29 -17.20 -1.87
C ALA A 15 18.12 -16.60 -1.05
N VAL A 16 18.22 -16.62 0.29
CA VAL A 16 17.20 -16.05 1.18
C VAL A 16 17.16 -14.53 1.06
N ILE A 17 18.31 -13.86 1.06
CA ILE A 17 18.39 -12.39 0.95
C ILE A 17 17.87 -11.93 -0.41
N GLU A 18 18.24 -12.61 -1.53
CA GLU A 18 17.73 -12.26 -2.86
C GLU A 18 16.21 -12.46 -3.01
N LYS A 19 15.68 -13.56 -2.44
CA LYS A 19 14.23 -13.77 -2.38
C LYS A 19 13.55 -12.62 -1.67
N ASN A 20 14.05 -12.25 -0.49
CA ASN A 20 13.46 -11.17 0.30
C ASN A 20 13.67 -9.78 -0.33
N ASN A 21 14.77 -9.53 -1.02
CA ASN A 21 14.95 -8.32 -1.83
C ASN A 21 13.84 -8.15 -2.86
N ARG A 22 13.49 -9.23 -3.59
CA ARG A 22 12.39 -9.19 -4.57
C ARG A 22 11.04 -8.95 -3.91
N LEU A 23 10.77 -9.64 -2.80
CA LEU A 23 9.51 -9.46 -2.06
C LEU A 23 9.38 -8.05 -1.49
N TYR A 24 10.47 -7.51 -0.95
CA TYR A 24 10.49 -6.21 -0.28
C TYR A 24 10.48 -5.03 -1.27
N TYR A 25 11.42 -5.02 -2.24
CA TYR A 25 11.59 -3.87 -3.14
C TYR A 25 10.68 -3.92 -4.38
N ASP A 26 10.36 -5.11 -4.89
CA ASP A 26 9.65 -5.27 -6.16
C ASP A 26 8.15 -5.58 -5.96
N GLN A 27 7.76 -6.21 -4.84
CA GLN A 27 6.40 -6.70 -4.60
C GLN A 27 5.69 -6.04 -3.42
N ASP A 28 6.39 -5.23 -2.59
CA ASP A 28 5.88 -4.59 -1.37
C ASP A 28 5.24 -5.58 -0.36
N ALA A 29 5.70 -6.83 -0.40
CA ALA A 29 5.18 -7.95 0.39
C ALA A 29 6.31 -8.74 1.09
N PRO A 30 7.08 -8.11 2.03
CA PRO A 30 8.16 -8.78 2.73
C PRO A 30 7.66 -9.96 3.57
N GLU A 31 8.43 -11.05 3.54
CA GLU A 31 8.22 -12.20 4.45
C GLU A 31 8.97 -12.02 5.77
N LEU A 32 10.17 -11.42 5.73
CA LEU A 32 11.01 -11.14 6.89
C LEU A 32 10.78 -9.72 7.41
N GLU A 33 10.95 -9.53 8.70
CA GLU A 33 11.08 -8.21 9.32
C GLU A 33 12.44 -7.59 8.97
N ASP A 34 12.52 -6.24 8.96
CA ASP A 34 13.74 -5.50 8.61
C ASP A 34 14.95 -5.93 9.44
N TYR A 35 14.75 -6.14 10.74
CA TYR A 35 15.82 -6.61 11.63
C TYR A 35 16.32 -8.02 11.29
N GLU A 36 15.42 -8.95 10.98
CA GLU A 36 15.79 -10.32 10.58
C GLU A 36 16.57 -10.31 9.26
N TYR A 37 16.12 -9.53 8.29
CA TYR A 37 16.83 -9.32 7.03
C TYR A 37 18.23 -8.72 7.24
N ASP A 38 18.35 -7.71 8.12
CA ASP A 38 19.62 -7.09 8.47
C ASP A 38 20.60 -8.08 9.13
N GLN A 39 20.10 -8.98 10.02
CA GLN A 39 20.92 -10.02 10.65
C GLN A 39 21.46 -11.02 9.62
N LEU A 40 20.65 -11.49 8.67
CA LEU A 40 21.10 -12.38 7.59
C LEU A 40 22.14 -11.72 6.70
N THR A 41 21.95 -10.43 6.38
CA THR A 41 22.91 -9.63 5.61
C THR A 41 24.23 -9.45 6.38
N ARG A 42 24.17 -9.23 7.69
CA ARG A 42 25.35 -9.14 8.56
C ARG A 42 26.11 -10.46 8.63
N GLU A 43 25.41 -11.58 8.77
CA GLU A 43 26.03 -12.91 8.77
C GLU A 43 26.77 -13.15 7.45
N LEU A 44 26.15 -12.84 6.32
CA LEU A 44 26.78 -12.96 5.00
C LEU A 44 28.03 -12.08 4.88
N LYS A 45 27.97 -10.80 5.29
CA LYS A 45 29.12 -9.89 5.32
C LYS A 45 30.28 -10.43 6.17
N THR A 46 29.96 -11.02 7.34
CA THR A 46 30.95 -11.60 8.24
C THR A 46 31.66 -12.80 7.59
N ILE A 47 30.89 -13.68 6.92
CA ILE A 47 31.46 -14.82 6.19
C ILE A 47 32.34 -14.33 5.04
N GLU A 48 31.89 -13.35 4.26
CA GLU A 48 32.64 -12.81 3.13
C GLU A 48 33.91 -12.07 3.58
N ALA A 49 33.91 -11.43 4.74
CA ALA A 49 35.10 -10.82 5.34
C ALA A 49 36.13 -11.86 5.80
N GLN A 50 35.66 -12.98 6.41
CA GLN A 50 36.54 -14.09 6.82
C GLN A 50 37.07 -14.91 5.64
N PHE A 51 36.31 -14.99 4.55
CA PHE A 51 36.62 -15.78 3.36
C PHE A 51 36.47 -14.93 2.07
N PRO A 52 37.40 -14.00 1.78
CA PRO A 52 37.28 -13.08 0.63
C PRO A 52 37.09 -13.78 -0.73
N GLN A 53 37.56 -15.03 -0.86
CA GLN A 53 37.35 -15.84 -2.07
C GLN A 53 35.89 -16.30 -2.29
N LEU A 54 35.02 -16.09 -1.32
CA LEU A 54 33.57 -16.36 -1.46
C LEU A 54 32.79 -15.13 -1.94
N VAL A 55 33.40 -13.95 -1.98
CA VAL A 55 32.75 -12.74 -2.52
C VAL A 55 32.58 -12.90 -4.02
N THR A 56 31.34 -12.77 -4.49
CA THR A 56 31.01 -12.81 -5.92
C THR A 56 30.48 -11.46 -6.37
N PRO A 57 30.67 -11.05 -7.65
CA PRO A 57 30.18 -9.77 -8.14
C PRO A 57 28.66 -9.58 -8.00
N ASP A 58 27.90 -10.66 -7.99
CA ASP A 58 26.44 -10.73 -7.84
C ASP A 58 25.97 -10.88 -6.39
N SER A 59 26.89 -10.91 -5.40
CA SER A 59 26.48 -10.96 -3.99
C SER A 59 25.60 -9.78 -3.60
N PRO A 60 24.48 -10.00 -2.87
CA PRO A 60 23.62 -8.92 -2.38
C PRO A 60 24.34 -7.96 -1.42
N THR A 61 25.53 -8.32 -0.92
CA THR A 61 26.40 -7.40 -0.17
C THR A 61 27.07 -6.34 -1.04
N GLN A 62 27.19 -6.58 -2.36
CA GLN A 62 27.88 -5.71 -3.32
C GLN A 62 26.93 -4.79 -4.09
N HIS A 63 25.62 -5.03 -4.08
CA HIS A 63 24.62 -4.29 -4.83
C HIS A 63 23.51 -3.72 -3.94
N VAL A 64 22.90 -2.61 -4.40
CA VAL A 64 21.66 -2.08 -3.82
C VAL A 64 20.52 -2.96 -4.30
N GLY A 65 19.62 -3.37 -3.38
CA GLY A 65 18.44 -4.14 -3.72
C GLY A 65 17.39 -3.30 -4.47
N GLY A 66 16.59 -3.96 -5.29
CA GLY A 66 15.48 -3.39 -6.07
C GLY A 66 15.75 -3.40 -7.56
N THR A 67 14.74 -3.81 -8.33
CA THR A 67 14.75 -3.74 -9.80
C THR A 67 13.63 -2.83 -10.27
N PRO A 68 13.88 -1.87 -11.21
CA PRO A 68 12.81 -1.06 -11.77
C PRO A 68 11.74 -1.94 -12.41
N SER A 69 10.50 -1.82 -11.95
CA SER A 69 9.38 -2.57 -12.52
C SER A 69 9.09 -2.08 -13.95
N GLY A 70 8.51 -2.91 -14.79
CA GLY A 70 8.10 -2.49 -16.14
C GLY A 70 6.85 -1.60 -16.17
N LYS A 71 6.37 -1.11 -15.02
CA LYS A 71 5.11 -0.36 -14.90
C LYS A 71 5.27 1.12 -15.24
N PHE A 72 6.45 1.69 -15.02
CA PHE A 72 6.78 3.10 -15.20
C PHE A 72 7.98 3.25 -16.16
N SER A 73 8.13 4.45 -16.72
CA SER A 73 9.32 4.80 -17.53
C SER A 73 10.56 4.78 -16.64
N LYS A 74 11.68 4.31 -17.19
CA LYS A 74 12.95 4.28 -16.48
C LYS A 74 13.64 5.64 -16.51
N VAL A 75 14.23 6.03 -15.39
CA VAL A 75 15.00 7.28 -15.23
C VAL A 75 16.41 6.92 -14.77
N ALA A 76 17.41 7.29 -15.56
CA ALA A 76 18.81 7.22 -15.12
C ALA A 76 19.12 8.40 -14.19
N HIS A 77 19.70 8.13 -13.01
CA HIS A 77 20.11 9.17 -12.06
C HIS A 77 21.41 9.83 -12.50
N ALA A 78 21.43 11.16 -12.51
CA ALA A 78 22.65 11.92 -12.78
C ALA A 78 23.68 11.77 -11.62
N VAL A 79 23.16 11.71 -10.40
CA VAL A 79 23.95 11.42 -9.18
C VAL A 79 23.45 10.10 -8.61
N LYS A 80 24.36 9.15 -8.41
CA LYS A 80 24.03 7.83 -7.86
C LYS A 80 23.32 7.93 -6.52
N MET A 81 22.22 7.22 -6.37
CA MET A 81 21.45 7.14 -5.12
C MET A 81 21.98 5.98 -4.25
N GLU A 82 23.05 6.25 -3.51
CA GLU A 82 23.71 5.26 -2.67
C GLU A 82 22.86 4.86 -1.45
N SER A 83 23.05 3.62 -0.98
CA SER A 83 22.58 3.16 0.32
C SER A 83 23.51 3.64 1.44
N LEU A 84 23.19 3.33 2.69
CA LEU A 84 24.06 3.59 3.83
C LEU A 84 24.64 2.28 4.37
N GLN A 85 25.80 2.38 5.02
CA GLN A 85 26.32 1.30 5.84
C GLN A 85 25.53 1.29 7.17
N ASP A 86 25.07 0.12 7.60
CA ASP A 86 24.39 -0.04 8.87
C ASP A 86 25.39 -0.30 10.01
N ALA A 87 25.07 0.26 11.18
CA ALA A 87 25.72 -0.02 12.47
C ALA A 87 24.63 -0.46 13.48
N PHE A 88 24.94 -1.46 14.29
CA PHE A 88 24.02 -2.04 15.27
C PHE A 88 24.55 -1.90 16.72
N SER A 89 25.74 -1.32 16.89
CA SER A 89 26.32 -1.04 18.21
C SER A 89 26.96 0.33 18.23
N LEU A 90 27.08 0.90 19.42
CA LEU A 90 27.77 2.20 19.59
C LEU A 90 29.26 2.09 19.29
N ASP A 91 29.87 0.92 19.47
CA ASP A 91 31.26 0.70 19.14
C ASP A 91 31.51 0.76 17.63
N GLU A 92 30.59 0.26 16.80
CA GLU A 92 30.66 0.41 15.35
C GLU A 92 30.61 1.89 14.90
N LEU A 93 29.93 2.76 15.67
CA LEU A 93 29.95 4.22 15.44
C LEU A 93 31.30 4.83 15.81
N ARG A 94 31.94 4.37 16.89
CA ARG A 94 33.31 4.79 17.27
C ARG A 94 34.35 4.34 16.24
N GLU A 95 34.21 3.12 15.71
CA GLU A 95 35.03 2.64 14.60
C GLU A 95 34.83 3.47 13.33
N PHE A 96 33.61 3.93 13.05
CA PHE A 96 33.36 4.85 11.96
C PHE A 96 34.10 6.18 12.16
N ASP A 97 34.03 6.79 13.34
CA ASP A 97 34.79 8.01 13.68
C ASP A 97 36.29 7.79 13.53
N GLN A 98 36.82 6.65 14.00
CA GLN A 98 38.24 6.32 13.87
C GLN A 98 38.64 6.27 12.38
N ARG A 99 37.89 5.60 11.51
CA ARG A 99 38.19 5.55 10.06
C ARG A 99 38.16 6.92 9.41
N VAL A 100 37.24 7.81 9.81
CA VAL A 100 37.15 9.17 9.30
C VAL A 100 38.42 9.97 9.70
N ARG A 101 38.88 9.82 10.96
CA ARG A 101 40.11 10.48 11.46
C ARG A 101 41.37 9.93 10.85
N GLU A 102 41.46 8.63 10.65
CA GLU A 102 42.60 7.97 9.96
C GLU A 102 42.75 8.44 8.52
N ALA A 103 41.65 8.84 7.87
CA ALA A 103 41.68 9.49 6.55
C ALA A 103 42.14 10.97 6.59
N GLY A 104 42.57 11.49 7.75
CA GLY A 104 43.07 12.85 7.91
C GLY A 104 41.98 13.92 8.10
N VAL A 105 40.73 13.53 8.33
CA VAL A 105 39.61 14.45 8.54
C VAL A 105 39.42 14.72 10.03
N THR A 106 39.25 15.99 10.41
CA THR A 106 38.75 16.40 11.73
C THR A 106 37.26 16.55 11.61
N PRO A 107 36.44 15.54 12.05
CA PRO A 107 35.02 15.51 11.71
C PRO A 107 34.19 16.43 12.59
N GLU A 108 33.21 17.10 11.96
CA GLU A 108 31.95 17.50 12.55
C GLU A 108 30.86 16.57 11.97
N TYR A 109 29.90 16.22 12.77
CA TYR A 109 28.82 15.29 12.40
C TYR A 109 27.46 15.97 12.43
N VAL A 110 26.64 15.71 11.41
CA VAL A 110 25.20 15.97 11.46
C VAL A 110 24.51 14.65 11.80
N VAL A 111 23.63 14.70 12.80
CA VAL A 111 22.79 13.55 13.19
C VAL A 111 21.36 13.84 12.75
N GLU A 112 20.81 12.93 11.96
CA GLU A 112 19.45 13.03 11.40
C GLU A 112 18.64 11.79 11.76
N ILE A 113 17.29 11.94 11.82
CA ILE A 113 16.38 10.80 11.93
C ILE A 113 16.43 10.00 10.63
N LYS A 114 16.58 8.68 10.72
CA LYS A 114 16.41 7.77 9.60
C LYS A 114 14.93 7.42 9.42
N ILE A 115 14.29 8.13 8.52
CA ILE A 115 12.87 7.96 8.24
C ILE A 115 12.67 6.65 7.49
N ASP A 116 11.65 5.90 7.87
CA ASP A 116 11.29 4.65 7.21
C ASP A 116 10.24 4.89 6.13
N GLY A 117 10.70 4.85 4.88
CA GLY A 117 9.87 5.20 3.72
C GLY A 117 10.44 4.72 2.38
N LEU A 118 10.16 5.47 1.34
CA LEU A 118 10.65 5.23 -0.02
C LEU A 118 11.49 6.41 -0.51
N SER A 119 12.76 6.14 -0.83
CA SER A 119 13.69 7.17 -1.29
C SER A 119 13.39 7.62 -2.71
N VAL A 120 13.33 8.94 -2.90
CA VAL A 120 13.03 9.58 -4.18
C VAL A 120 13.99 10.73 -4.47
N SER A 121 14.20 11.01 -5.77
CA SER A 121 14.85 12.22 -6.28
C SER A 121 13.78 13.14 -6.88
N LEU A 122 13.90 14.45 -6.63
CA LEU A 122 13.04 15.50 -7.16
C LEU A 122 13.92 16.49 -7.93
N GLU A 123 13.66 16.66 -9.22
CA GLU A 123 14.33 17.62 -10.08
C GLU A 123 13.43 18.81 -10.40
N TYR A 124 14.00 20.00 -10.21
CA TYR A 124 13.37 21.27 -10.52
C TYR A 124 14.15 22.02 -11.57
N ARG A 125 13.46 22.62 -12.54
CA ARG A 125 14.03 23.55 -13.52
C ARG A 125 13.26 24.86 -13.47
N ASN A 126 14.00 25.96 -13.32
CA ASN A 126 13.41 27.29 -13.19
C ASN A 126 12.28 27.34 -12.13
N GLY A 127 12.53 26.65 -11.01
CA GLY A 127 11.60 26.58 -9.88
C GLY A 127 10.41 25.64 -10.03
N ARG A 128 10.25 24.95 -11.16
CA ARG A 128 9.14 23.99 -11.37
C ARG A 128 9.60 22.55 -11.24
N LEU A 129 8.80 21.74 -10.56
CA LEU A 129 9.01 20.29 -10.51
C LEU A 129 8.88 19.72 -11.93
N THR A 130 9.97 19.18 -12.46
CA THR A 130 10.02 18.63 -13.84
C THR A 130 10.12 17.12 -13.85
N ARG A 131 10.73 16.52 -12.82
CA ARG A 131 10.88 15.08 -12.72
C ARG A 131 10.96 14.63 -11.26
N GLY A 132 10.31 13.52 -10.97
CA GLY A 132 10.42 12.82 -9.72
C GLY A 132 10.60 11.33 -9.96
N SER A 133 11.60 10.71 -9.34
CA SER A 133 11.93 9.30 -9.58
C SER A 133 12.23 8.54 -8.30
N THR A 134 11.92 7.25 -8.28
CA THR A 134 12.32 6.34 -7.19
C THR A 134 13.82 6.04 -7.28
N ARG A 135 14.41 5.57 -6.18
CA ARG A 135 15.82 5.18 -6.15
C ARG A 135 16.14 4.05 -7.14
N GLY A 136 15.26 3.05 -7.27
CA GLY A 136 15.54 1.84 -8.03
C GLY A 136 16.77 1.10 -7.50
N ASP A 137 17.69 0.69 -8.41
CA ASP A 137 18.99 0.07 -8.09
C ASP A 137 20.09 1.09 -7.72
N GLY A 138 19.71 2.36 -7.62
CA GLY A 138 20.62 3.47 -7.33
C GLY A 138 21.23 4.13 -8.58
N LEU A 139 21.16 3.50 -9.74
CA LEU A 139 21.58 4.05 -11.05
C LEU A 139 20.36 4.36 -11.93
N VAL A 140 19.34 3.52 -11.86
CA VAL A 140 18.11 3.64 -12.63
C VAL A 140 16.92 3.46 -11.72
N GLY A 141 16.05 4.46 -11.69
CA GLY A 141 14.77 4.44 -10.98
C GLY A 141 13.57 4.44 -11.91
N GLU A 142 12.38 4.64 -11.36
CA GLU A 142 11.11 4.74 -12.05
C GLU A 142 10.60 6.18 -12.01
N ASP A 143 10.07 6.67 -13.14
CA ASP A 143 9.42 7.97 -13.22
C ASP A 143 8.05 7.93 -12.51
N VAL A 144 7.97 8.60 -11.38
CA VAL A 144 6.75 8.73 -10.57
C VAL A 144 6.37 10.20 -10.38
N THR A 145 6.74 11.05 -11.33
CA THR A 145 6.54 12.51 -11.28
C THR A 145 5.11 12.89 -10.99
N GLU A 146 4.14 12.30 -11.72
CA GLU A 146 2.71 12.60 -11.53
C GLU A 146 2.23 12.24 -10.12
N ASN A 147 2.71 11.12 -9.57
CA ASN A 147 2.37 10.67 -8.23
C ASN A 147 2.97 11.60 -7.16
N LEU A 148 4.26 11.93 -7.27
CA LEU A 148 4.94 12.84 -6.36
C LEU A 148 4.32 14.25 -6.38
N ALA A 149 3.88 14.72 -7.55
CA ALA A 149 3.18 16.00 -7.66
C ALA A 149 1.85 16.05 -6.90
N THR A 150 1.27 14.91 -6.49
CA THR A 150 0.05 14.89 -5.65
C THR A 150 0.34 15.09 -4.17
N ILE A 151 1.58 14.89 -3.72
CA ILE A 151 1.98 15.02 -2.31
C ILE A 151 2.01 16.51 -1.94
N LYS A 152 1.18 16.90 -0.97
CA LYS A 152 0.98 18.31 -0.59
C LYS A 152 2.24 18.98 -0.04
N SER A 153 3.11 18.21 0.62
CA SER A 153 4.36 18.68 1.20
C SER A 153 5.50 18.87 0.20
N ILE A 154 5.31 18.48 -1.08
CA ILE A 154 6.25 18.73 -2.18
C ILE A 154 5.86 20.02 -2.88
N PRO A 155 6.71 21.07 -2.85
CA PRO A 155 6.47 22.30 -3.61
C PRO A 155 6.40 22.01 -5.11
N LYS A 156 5.34 22.41 -5.79
CA LYS A 156 5.24 22.30 -7.26
C LYS A 156 6.00 23.40 -7.97
N GLU A 157 6.02 24.56 -7.34
CA GLU A 157 6.73 25.75 -7.78
C GLU A 157 7.49 26.37 -6.61
N ILE A 158 8.74 26.76 -6.84
CA ILE A 158 9.63 27.36 -5.85
C ILE A 158 9.97 28.78 -6.34
N PRO A 159 9.52 29.84 -5.67
CA PRO A 159 9.88 31.21 -6.03
C PRO A 159 11.38 31.45 -5.88
N ASN A 160 11.97 32.16 -6.82
CA ASN A 160 13.41 32.51 -6.81
C ASN A 160 14.36 31.29 -6.69
N ALA A 161 13.93 30.16 -7.23
CA ALA A 161 14.74 28.96 -7.27
C ALA A 161 15.94 29.13 -8.25
N PRO A 162 17.00 28.33 -8.06
CA PRO A 162 18.08 28.23 -9.06
C PRO A 162 17.53 27.63 -10.37
N ASP A 163 18.29 27.81 -11.48
CA ASP A 163 17.91 27.30 -12.78
C ASP A 163 17.75 25.76 -12.77
N PHE A 164 18.61 25.08 -12.01
CA PHE A 164 18.50 23.65 -11.74
C PHE A 164 18.69 23.35 -10.24
N LEU A 165 17.80 22.48 -9.72
CA LEU A 165 17.88 21.96 -8.36
C LEU A 165 17.46 20.48 -8.38
N GLU A 166 18.30 19.62 -7.79
CA GLU A 166 17.96 18.22 -7.50
C GLU A 166 18.12 17.97 -6.00
N VAL A 167 17.03 17.47 -5.39
CA VAL A 167 17.02 17.09 -3.97
C VAL A 167 16.61 15.63 -3.80
N ARG A 168 17.12 14.99 -2.75
CA ARG A 168 16.74 13.64 -2.36
C ARG A 168 15.95 13.66 -1.06
N GLY A 169 14.85 12.94 -1.03
CA GLY A 169 14.00 12.81 0.15
C GLY A 169 13.49 11.39 0.36
N GLU A 170 12.83 11.19 1.50
CA GLU A 170 12.12 9.96 1.84
C GLU A 170 10.63 10.24 1.89
N VAL A 171 9.87 9.59 1.01
CA VAL A 171 8.40 9.62 1.05
C VAL A 171 7.93 8.61 2.06
N TYR A 172 7.07 9.05 2.97
CA TYR A 172 6.54 8.22 4.05
C TYR A 172 5.03 8.37 4.17
N MET A 173 4.40 7.47 4.91
CA MET A 173 2.99 7.55 5.27
C MET A 173 2.87 7.88 6.75
N PRO A 174 2.25 9.01 7.14
CA PRO A 174 1.94 9.30 8.53
C PRO A 174 1.05 8.22 9.16
N HIS A 175 1.19 7.98 10.47
CA HIS A 175 0.45 6.94 11.20
C HIS A 175 -1.07 7.07 11.02
N GLU A 176 -1.61 8.29 11.12
CA GLU A 176 -3.04 8.54 10.92
C GLU A 176 -3.52 8.07 9.53
N ALA A 177 -2.75 8.40 8.49
CA ALA A 177 -3.06 7.99 7.12
C ALA A 177 -2.95 6.47 6.94
N PHE A 178 -1.97 5.83 7.58
CA PHE A 178 -1.79 4.39 7.54
C PHE A 178 -2.95 3.64 8.20
N PHE A 179 -3.38 4.06 9.40
CA PHE A 179 -4.50 3.41 10.09
C PHE A 179 -5.81 3.58 9.31
N ALA A 180 -6.07 4.77 8.76
CA ALA A 180 -7.23 5.01 7.90
C ALA A 180 -7.20 4.13 6.64
N LEU A 181 -6.03 3.97 6.02
CA LEU A 181 -5.85 3.09 4.86
C LEU A 181 -6.06 1.62 5.21
N LYS A 182 -5.51 1.18 6.35
CA LYS A 182 -5.66 -0.20 6.82
C LYS A 182 -7.13 -0.54 7.08
N GLU A 183 -7.85 0.32 7.77
CA GLU A 183 -9.30 0.18 7.99
C GLU A 183 -10.06 0.10 6.66
N GLN A 184 -9.74 0.98 5.72
CA GLN A 184 -10.33 0.94 4.38
C GLN A 184 -10.05 -0.39 3.67
N GLN A 185 -8.81 -0.91 3.73
CA GLN A 185 -8.46 -2.18 3.11
C GLN A 185 -9.19 -3.37 3.74
N GLU A 186 -9.33 -3.36 5.07
CA GLU A 186 -10.11 -4.37 5.79
C GLU A 186 -11.60 -4.33 5.41
N LEU A 187 -12.17 -3.13 5.26
CA LEU A 187 -13.55 -2.94 4.77
C LEU A 187 -13.74 -3.41 3.32
N GLU A 188 -12.69 -3.26 2.49
CA GLU A 188 -12.69 -3.68 1.08
C GLU A 188 -12.30 -5.16 0.88
N ASP A 189 -12.10 -5.92 1.96
CA ASP A 189 -11.63 -7.33 1.95
C ASP A 189 -10.28 -7.51 1.22
N LYS A 190 -9.45 -6.50 1.27
CA LYS A 190 -8.09 -6.52 0.74
C LYS A 190 -7.11 -6.84 1.86
N THR A 191 -6.02 -7.51 1.52
CA THR A 191 -4.93 -7.72 2.49
C THR A 191 -4.34 -6.37 2.88
N PRO A 192 -4.38 -5.96 4.16
CA PRO A 192 -3.80 -4.71 4.62
C PRO A 192 -2.28 -4.70 4.45
N PHE A 193 -1.71 -3.51 4.22
CA PHE A 193 -0.28 -3.33 4.30
C PHE A 193 0.24 -3.66 5.71
N LYS A 194 1.41 -4.28 5.78
CA LYS A 194 2.00 -4.69 7.05
C LYS A 194 2.50 -3.49 7.88
N ASN A 195 3.06 -2.47 7.22
CA ASN A 195 3.62 -1.28 7.86
C ASN A 195 3.46 -0.03 6.97
N PRO A 196 3.67 1.19 7.51
CA PRO A 196 3.59 2.46 6.79
C PRO A 196 4.53 2.58 5.61
N ARG A 197 5.73 2.00 5.69
CA ARG A 197 6.71 2.00 4.60
C ARG A 197 6.20 1.27 3.37
N ASN A 198 5.68 0.04 3.55
CA ASN A 198 5.09 -0.72 2.46
C ASN A 198 3.85 -0.03 1.90
N ALA A 199 3.05 0.59 2.78
CA ALA A 199 1.92 1.40 2.37
C ALA A 199 2.34 2.63 1.56
N ALA A 200 3.42 3.32 1.94
CA ALA A 200 3.97 4.45 1.19
C ALA A 200 4.49 4.01 -0.18
N ALA A 201 5.30 2.93 -0.23
CA ALA A 201 5.86 2.39 -1.47
C ALA A 201 4.76 1.92 -2.43
N GLY A 202 3.81 1.12 -1.96
CA GLY A 202 2.67 0.65 -2.74
C GLY A 202 1.74 1.78 -3.20
N SER A 203 1.60 2.84 -2.40
CA SER A 203 0.80 4.03 -2.76
C SER A 203 1.49 4.94 -3.76
N LEU A 204 2.81 5.11 -3.67
CA LEU A 204 3.56 5.93 -4.61
C LEU A 204 3.65 5.28 -6.01
N ARG A 205 3.64 3.95 -6.09
CA ARG A 205 3.73 3.19 -7.35
C ARG A 205 2.37 2.83 -7.95
N GLN A 206 1.31 3.61 -7.68
CA GLN A 206 0.00 3.47 -8.34
C GLN A 206 0.04 4.04 -9.76
N LYS A 207 -0.64 3.37 -10.70
CA LYS A 207 -0.75 3.85 -12.09
C LYS A 207 -1.63 5.10 -12.23
N ASP A 208 -2.60 5.26 -11.36
CA ASP A 208 -3.47 6.43 -11.28
C ASP A 208 -3.02 7.31 -10.11
N ALA A 209 -2.51 8.49 -10.43
CA ALA A 209 -2.05 9.47 -9.45
C ALA A 209 -3.16 9.95 -8.49
N LYS A 210 -4.44 9.82 -8.87
CA LYS A 210 -5.56 10.12 -7.97
C LYS A 210 -5.62 9.19 -6.77
N ILE A 211 -5.23 7.93 -6.95
CA ILE A 211 -5.13 6.98 -5.84
C ILE A 211 -4.03 7.44 -4.87
N THR A 212 -2.85 7.80 -5.39
CA THR A 212 -1.75 8.35 -4.58
C THR A 212 -2.19 9.60 -3.81
N ALA A 213 -2.91 10.52 -4.48
CA ALA A 213 -3.43 11.74 -3.86
C ALA A 213 -4.33 11.48 -2.63
N ALA A 214 -5.10 10.39 -2.66
CA ALA A 214 -6.00 10.00 -1.57
C ALA A 214 -5.29 9.32 -0.39
N ARG A 215 -4.00 8.95 -0.53
CA ARG A 215 -3.26 8.15 0.47
C ARG A 215 -2.58 8.96 1.57
N GLY A 216 -2.60 10.29 1.49
CA GLY A 216 -2.07 11.15 2.55
C GLY A 216 -0.55 11.07 2.75
N LEU A 217 0.22 10.75 1.69
CA LEU A 217 1.67 10.67 1.75
C LEU A 217 2.31 12.02 2.10
N SER A 218 3.49 11.97 2.72
CA SER A 218 4.35 13.12 3.00
C SER A 218 5.81 12.82 2.64
N ILE A 219 6.70 13.82 2.73
CA ILE A 219 8.12 13.68 2.42
C ILE A 219 8.97 14.43 3.45
N PHE A 220 10.15 13.91 3.75
CA PHE A 220 11.26 14.69 4.30
C PHE A 220 12.44 14.68 3.33
N VAL A 221 12.96 15.85 3.04
CA VAL A 221 14.15 16.02 2.19
C VAL A 221 15.39 16.05 3.07
N PHE A 222 16.36 15.20 2.75
CA PHE A 222 17.55 14.99 3.58
C PHE A 222 18.87 15.19 2.84
N ASN A 223 18.84 15.52 1.54
CA ASN A 223 20.07 15.79 0.78
C ASN A 223 19.82 16.70 -0.42
N LEU A 224 20.75 17.64 -0.63
CA LEU A 224 20.91 18.42 -1.84
C LEU A 224 21.84 17.65 -2.78
N GLN A 225 21.31 17.13 -3.90
CA GLN A 225 22.08 16.36 -4.87
C GLN A 225 22.85 17.25 -5.83
N GLN A 226 22.14 18.22 -6.43
CA GLN A 226 22.71 19.19 -7.35
C GLN A 226 22.01 20.54 -7.24
N VAL A 227 22.75 21.62 -7.47
CA VAL A 227 22.22 22.98 -7.57
C VAL A 227 23.10 23.83 -8.47
N GLU A 228 22.51 24.60 -9.36
CA GLU A 228 23.22 25.55 -10.20
C GLU A 228 23.35 26.92 -9.52
N GLY A 229 24.52 27.58 -9.69
CA GLY A 229 24.73 28.94 -9.22
C GLY A 229 24.90 29.11 -7.71
N LYS A 230 25.02 28.03 -6.93
CA LYS A 230 25.29 28.05 -5.49
C LYS A 230 26.29 26.99 -5.09
N THR A 231 27.09 27.33 -4.08
CA THR A 231 28.05 26.43 -3.45
C THR A 231 27.87 26.46 -1.95
N PHE A 232 28.06 25.32 -1.29
CA PHE A 232 27.94 25.15 0.16
C PHE A 232 29.23 24.49 0.68
N THR A 233 29.56 24.77 1.92
CA THR A 233 30.71 24.19 2.60
C THR A 233 30.29 23.04 3.50
N THR A 234 29.08 23.09 4.08
CA THR A 234 28.59 22.10 5.01
C THR A 234 27.22 21.52 4.60
N HIS A 235 26.98 20.33 5.07
CA HIS A 235 25.68 19.66 4.88
C HIS A 235 24.53 20.38 5.61
N SER A 236 24.80 20.87 6.82
CA SER A 236 23.81 21.65 7.58
C SER A 236 23.35 22.89 6.81
N GLU A 237 24.27 23.62 6.15
CA GLU A 237 23.92 24.74 5.26
C GLU A 237 23.03 24.31 4.10
N THR A 238 23.24 23.11 3.53
CA THR A 238 22.38 22.58 2.46
C THR A 238 20.98 22.28 2.95
N LEU A 239 20.83 21.75 4.17
CA LEU A 239 19.52 21.48 4.78
C LEU A 239 18.79 22.79 5.11
N ASP A 240 19.46 23.80 5.65
CA ASP A 240 18.88 25.12 5.90
C ASP A 240 18.44 25.79 4.59
N TYR A 241 19.23 25.65 3.53
CA TYR A 241 18.87 26.12 2.21
C TYR A 241 17.62 25.42 1.66
N ILE A 242 17.56 24.08 1.69
CA ILE A 242 16.40 23.27 1.27
C ILE A 242 15.16 23.71 2.04
N LYS A 243 15.27 23.89 3.36
CA LYS A 243 14.19 24.37 4.22
C LYS A 243 13.72 25.78 3.81
N SER A 244 14.65 26.68 3.45
CA SER A 244 14.31 28.03 2.98
C SER A 244 13.55 28.04 1.65
N LEU A 245 13.66 26.98 0.85
CA LEU A 245 12.91 26.76 -0.40
C LEU A 245 11.51 26.18 -0.17
N GLY A 246 11.13 25.89 1.08
CA GLY A 246 9.81 25.39 1.43
C GLY A 246 9.69 23.86 1.50
N PHE A 247 10.80 23.13 1.42
CA PHE A 247 10.76 21.68 1.65
C PHE A 247 10.74 21.34 3.14
N PRO A 248 9.96 20.34 3.56
CA PRO A 248 10.15 19.76 4.88
C PRO A 248 11.46 19.00 4.94
N VAL A 249 12.27 19.32 5.93
CA VAL A 249 13.52 18.61 6.26
C VAL A 249 13.33 17.82 7.55
N SER A 250 14.27 16.89 7.85
CA SER A 250 14.23 16.17 9.13
C SER A 250 13.99 17.14 10.31
N PRO A 251 13.11 16.84 11.24
CA PRO A 251 12.86 17.72 12.39
C PRO A 251 14.07 17.85 13.32
N ARG A 252 15.05 16.96 13.18
CA ARG A 252 16.34 16.98 13.91
C ARG A 252 17.48 16.80 12.93
N TYR A 253 18.42 17.76 12.89
CA TYR A 253 19.67 17.74 12.12
C TYR A 253 20.74 18.59 12.81
N ASN A 254 21.02 18.28 14.07
CA ASN A 254 21.99 19.01 14.87
C ASN A 254 23.43 18.64 14.51
N VAL A 255 24.34 19.61 14.66
CA VAL A 255 25.77 19.44 14.40
C VAL A 255 26.52 19.15 15.71
N TYR A 256 27.42 18.17 15.66
CA TYR A 256 28.24 17.72 16.80
C TYR A 256 29.69 17.65 16.41
N THR A 257 30.59 18.14 17.29
CA THR A 257 32.02 18.21 17.03
C THR A 257 32.79 16.96 17.45
N ASN A 258 32.12 16.01 18.09
CA ASN A 258 32.71 14.73 18.47
C ASN A 258 31.66 13.61 18.41
N ILE A 259 32.15 12.37 18.34
CA ILE A 259 31.31 11.19 18.16
C ILE A 259 30.45 10.87 19.40
N GLU A 260 30.92 11.15 20.62
CA GLU A 260 30.18 10.82 21.84
C GLU A 260 28.92 11.69 21.98
N ASP A 261 29.00 12.98 21.63
CA ASP A 261 27.85 13.87 21.59
C ASP A 261 26.84 13.46 20.49
N ALA A 262 27.36 13.00 19.34
CA ALA A 262 26.51 12.43 18.27
C ALA A 262 25.82 11.13 18.73
N ILE A 263 26.51 10.26 19.46
CA ILE A 263 25.97 9.05 20.09
C ILE A 263 24.88 9.40 21.10
N ALA A 264 25.13 10.41 21.96
CA ALA A 264 24.12 10.86 22.91
C ALA A 264 22.83 11.37 22.23
N GLU A 265 22.97 12.04 21.05
CA GLU A 265 21.80 12.44 20.26
C GLU A 265 21.08 11.24 19.66
N ILE A 266 21.80 10.24 19.14
CA ILE A 266 21.22 8.99 18.66
C ILE A 266 20.37 8.33 19.76
N GLN A 267 20.88 8.26 20.99
CA GLN A 267 20.12 7.70 22.11
C GLN A 267 18.85 8.51 22.40
N ARG A 268 18.92 9.86 22.41
CA ARG A 268 17.75 10.74 22.54
C ARG A 268 16.71 10.58 21.42
N ILE A 269 17.18 10.37 20.18
CA ILE A 269 16.31 10.06 19.06
C ILE A 269 15.60 8.72 19.29
N GLY A 270 16.33 7.70 19.75
CA GLY A 270 15.77 6.39 20.10
C GLY A 270 14.69 6.45 21.17
N GLU A 271 14.90 7.25 22.24
CA GLU A 271 13.92 7.47 23.31
C GLU A 271 12.64 8.18 22.80
N ALA A 272 12.77 9.06 21.79
CA ALA A 272 11.66 9.78 21.19
C ALA A 272 10.89 8.97 20.13
N ARG A 273 11.35 7.77 19.75
CA ARG A 273 10.84 6.97 18.62
C ARG A 273 9.32 6.82 18.62
N GLY A 274 8.72 6.46 19.72
CA GLY A 274 7.28 6.23 19.81
C GLY A 274 6.42 7.49 19.92
N THR A 275 7.00 8.70 19.93
CA THR A 275 6.28 9.97 20.02
C THR A 275 6.10 10.69 18.68
N LEU A 276 6.72 10.14 17.63
CA LEU A 276 6.62 10.68 16.27
C LEU A 276 5.35 10.20 15.58
N ASP A 277 4.86 10.96 14.63
CA ASP A 277 3.71 10.63 13.78
C ASP A 277 4.09 9.81 12.52
N PHE A 278 5.34 9.38 12.45
CA PHE A 278 5.92 8.57 11.36
C PHE A 278 6.92 7.56 11.89
N ASP A 279 7.16 6.51 11.12
CA ASP A 279 8.13 5.48 11.47
C ASP A 279 9.57 5.90 11.16
N MET A 280 10.46 5.44 12.02
CA MET A 280 11.90 5.55 11.85
C MET A 280 12.58 4.21 12.17
N ASP A 281 13.56 3.83 11.38
CA ASP A 281 14.32 2.59 11.57
C ASP A 281 15.74 2.83 12.10
N GLY A 282 16.04 4.09 12.47
CA GLY A 282 17.37 4.41 12.95
C GLY A 282 17.66 5.92 13.05
N ALA A 283 18.94 6.22 13.11
CA ALA A 283 19.51 7.56 12.97
C ALA A 283 20.69 7.53 12.00
N VAL A 284 20.95 8.62 11.30
CA VAL A 284 22.05 8.72 10.35
C VAL A 284 23.07 9.73 10.86
N ILE A 285 24.32 9.32 10.95
CA ILE A 285 25.46 10.22 11.16
C ILE A 285 26.09 10.52 9.81
N LYS A 286 26.29 11.80 9.51
CA LYS A 286 26.96 12.27 8.30
C LYS A 286 28.10 13.24 8.66
N VAL A 287 29.26 13.11 8.03
CA VAL A 287 30.31 14.13 8.12
C VAL A 287 29.76 15.43 7.56
N ASN A 288 29.87 16.55 8.29
CA ASN A 288 29.25 17.83 7.94
C ASN A 288 29.96 18.52 6.77
N ASP A 289 31.31 18.51 6.74
CA ASP A 289 32.13 19.16 5.71
C ASP A 289 32.02 18.43 4.37
N LEU A 290 31.56 19.15 3.33
CA LEU A 290 31.34 18.60 1.99
C LEU A 290 32.65 18.31 1.25
N THR A 291 33.71 19.04 1.53
CA THR A 291 35.05 18.79 0.95
C THR A 291 35.65 17.52 1.54
N ALA A 292 35.49 17.32 2.85
CA ALA A 292 35.90 16.10 3.52
C ALA A 292 35.13 14.86 2.98
N ARG A 293 33.84 15.00 2.65
CA ARG A 293 33.07 13.90 2.02
C ARG A 293 33.65 13.47 0.68
N GLN A 294 34.10 14.44 -0.14
CA GLN A 294 34.77 14.14 -1.43
C GLN A 294 36.07 13.37 -1.22
N ALA A 295 36.86 13.75 -0.22
CA ALA A 295 38.12 13.08 0.12
C ALA A 295 37.90 11.64 0.63
N LEU A 296 36.87 11.42 1.47
CA LEU A 296 36.49 10.10 1.99
C LEU A 296 35.93 9.18 0.90
N GLY A 297 35.21 9.74 -0.06
CA GLY A 297 34.63 9.02 -1.20
C GLY A 297 33.59 8.01 -0.81
N SER A 298 33.34 7.06 -1.72
CA SER A 298 32.32 6.01 -1.59
C SER A 298 32.87 4.64 -1.97
N THR A 299 32.22 3.61 -1.49
CA THR A 299 32.36 2.24 -1.99
C THR A 299 31.39 2.00 -3.16
N ASN A 300 31.34 0.79 -3.68
CA ASN A 300 30.37 0.44 -4.72
C ASN A 300 28.91 0.57 -4.25
N LYS A 301 28.62 0.47 -2.94
CA LYS A 301 27.28 0.42 -2.39
C LYS A 301 26.92 1.61 -1.51
N PHE A 302 27.85 2.15 -0.74
CA PHE A 302 27.60 3.18 0.27
C PHE A 302 28.74 4.18 0.41
N PRO A 303 28.46 5.42 0.85
CA PRO A 303 29.45 6.44 1.13
C PRO A 303 30.26 6.11 2.39
N ARG A 304 31.54 6.54 2.43
CA ARG A 304 32.40 6.38 3.61
C ARG A 304 32.25 7.51 4.63
N TRP A 305 31.51 8.55 4.27
CA TRP A 305 31.26 9.73 5.09
C TRP A 305 29.93 9.71 5.83
N ALA A 306 29.14 8.61 5.72
CA ALA A 306 27.89 8.45 6.42
C ALA A 306 27.68 7.02 6.91
N ILE A 307 26.99 6.89 8.04
CA ILE A 307 26.62 5.60 8.62
C ILE A 307 25.21 5.71 9.22
N ALA A 308 24.41 4.63 9.10
CA ALA A 308 23.09 4.52 9.67
C ALA A 308 23.14 3.62 10.92
N PHE A 309 22.79 4.17 12.07
CA PHE A 309 22.59 3.38 13.29
C PHE A 309 21.18 2.82 13.29
N LYS A 310 21.06 1.51 13.42
CA LYS A 310 19.81 0.77 13.51
C LYS A 310 19.52 0.43 14.97
N TYR A 311 18.32 0.83 15.44
CA TYR A 311 17.89 0.43 16.79
C TYR A 311 17.45 -1.03 16.79
N PRO A 312 17.84 -1.81 17.81
CA PRO A 312 17.27 -3.13 17.99
C PRO A 312 15.76 -3.01 18.24
N PRO A 313 14.96 -4.01 17.82
CA PRO A 313 13.55 -4.08 18.21
C PRO A 313 13.43 -4.11 19.73
N GLU A 314 12.56 -3.26 20.26
CA GLU A 314 12.28 -3.30 21.69
C GLU A 314 11.38 -4.50 22.00
N VAL A 315 11.85 -5.41 22.85
CA VAL A 315 11.09 -6.55 23.35
C VAL A 315 10.89 -6.38 24.84
N LYS A 316 9.65 -6.52 25.29
CA LYS A 316 9.28 -6.49 26.71
C LYS A 316 8.55 -7.76 27.10
N GLU A 317 8.70 -8.15 28.36
CA GLU A 317 7.97 -9.27 28.94
C GLU A 317 6.75 -8.76 29.71
N SER A 318 5.63 -9.49 29.61
CA SER A 318 4.43 -9.24 30.39
C SER A 318 3.65 -10.52 30.64
N THR A 319 2.79 -10.49 31.67
CA THR A 319 1.98 -11.67 32.04
C THR A 319 0.62 -11.61 31.36
N VAL A 320 0.27 -12.68 30.63
CA VAL A 320 -1.05 -12.84 29.98
C VAL A 320 -2.11 -12.97 31.06
N ARG A 321 -3.10 -12.11 31.01
CA ARG A 321 -4.26 -12.10 31.91
C ARG A 321 -5.47 -12.75 31.30
N ASP A 322 -5.63 -12.60 29.99
CA ASP A 322 -6.74 -13.16 29.22
C ASP A 322 -6.36 -13.29 27.74
N ILE A 323 -7.14 -14.06 26.98
CA ILE A 323 -7.08 -14.11 25.51
C ILE A 323 -8.50 -13.84 25.01
N GLU A 324 -8.71 -12.63 24.52
CA GLU A 324 -9.99 -12.20 23.94
C GLU A 324 -10.07 -12.61 22.47
N VAL A 325 -11.26 -13.05 22.06
CA VAL A 325 -11.50 -13.42 20.66
C VAL A 325 -12.55 -12.50 20.06
N THR A 326 -12.18 -11.79 19.00
CA THR A 326 -13.09 -10.92 18.24
C THR A 326 -13.51 -11.60 16.94
N VAL A 327 -14.69 -11.20 16.42
CA VAL A 327 -15.22 -11.72 15.15
C VAL A 327 -15.23 -10.61 14.12
N GLY A 328 -14.49 -10.84 13.03
CA GLY A 328 -14.43 -9.92 11.89
C GLY A 328 -15.67 -9.98 10.99
N ARG A 329 -15.76 -9.05 10.01
CA ARG A 329 -16.87 -8.96 9.05
C ARG A 329 -17.12 -10.28 8.30
N THR A 330 -16.07 -10.95 7.89
CA THR A 330 -16.13 -12.23 7.18
C THR A 330 -16.30 -13.43 8.11
N GLY A 331 -16.55 -13.20 9.41
CA GLY A 331 -16.70 -14.23 10.42
C GLY A 331 -15.41 -14.77 11.01
N VAL A 332 -14.24 -14.28 10.59
CA VAL A 332 -12.92 -14.70 11.12
C VAL A 332 -12.83 -14.41 12.61
N LEU A 333 -12.42 -15.42 13.39
CA LEU A 333 -12.11 -15.27 14.79
C LEU A 333 -10.64 -14.87 14.96
N THR A 334 -10.40 -13.68 15.55
CA THR A 334 -9.06 -13.16 15.78
C THR A 334 -8.75 -13.14 17.27
N PRO A 335 -7.78 -13.95 17.75
CA PRO A 335 -7.36 -13.95 19.16
C PRO A 335 -6.41 -12.80 19.44
N THR A 336 -6.56 -12.19 20.61
CA THR A 336 -5.74 -11.08 21.12
C THR A 336 -5.35 -11.36 22.57
N ALA A 337 -4.06 -11.42 22.86
CA ALA A 337 -3.58 -11.51 24.23
C ALA A 337 -3.83 -10.19 24.98
N VAL A 338 -4.41 -10.28 26.17
CA VAL A 338 -4.56 -9.19 27.13
C VAL A 338 -3.58 -9.44 28.26
N PHE A 339 -2.72 -8.47 28.58
CA PHE A 339 -1.64 -8.63 29.53
C PHE A 339 -1.43 -7.36 30.37
N ASP A 340 -0.63 -7.47 31.44
CA ASP A 340 -0.30 -6.32 32.28
C ASP A 340 0.32 -5.21 31.41
N PRO A 341 -0.12 -3.94 31.59
CA PRO A 341 0.38 -2.85 30.76
C PRO A 341 1.90 -2.71 30.81
N ILE A 342 2.54 -2.63 29.67
CA ILE A 342 3.97 -2.37 29.50
C ILE A 342 4.18 -1.12 28.67
N PHE A 343 5.27 -0.41 28.94
CA PHE A 343 5.68 0.71 28.11
C PHE A 343 6.62 0.17 27.01
N LEU A 344 6.18 0.26 25.75
CA LEU A 344 6.88 -0.34 24.62
C LEU A 344 6.90 0.65 23.47
N ALA A 345 8.08 0.98 22.98
CA ALA A 345 8.30 1.94 21.89
C ALA A 345 7.42 3.21 22.06
N GLY A 346 7.58 3.89 23.20
CA GLY A 346 6.97 5.19 23.49
C GLY A 346 5.48 5.18 23.87
N THR A 347 4.80 4.03 23.87
CA THR A 347 3.37 3.93 24.25
C THR A 347 3.10 2.84 25.26
N SER A 348 1.99 2.99 26.02
CA SER A 348 1.50 1.92 26.89
C SER A 348 0.73 0.90 26.07
N VAL A 349 1.12 -0.36 26.17
CA VAL A 349 0.55 -1.50 25.45
C VAL A 349 0.06 -2.53 26.45
N SER A 350 -1.16 -3.01 26.31
CA SER A 350 -1.76 -4.07 27.14
C SER A 350 -2.46 -5.15 26.31
N ARG A 351 -2.37 -5.08 24.99
CA ARG A 351 -2.99 -6.00 24.05
C ARG A 351 -2.05 -6.27 22.89
N ALA A 352 -1.95 -7.52 22.43
CA ALA A 352 -1.14 -7.91 21.29
C ALA A 352 -1.83 -9.02 20.49
N ASN A 353 -1.64 -8.99 19.16
CA ASN A 353 -2.21 -9.96 18.24
C ASN A 353 -1.56 -11.34 18.44
N LEU A 354 -2.39 -12.40 18.40
CA LEU A 354 -1.97 -13.81 18.42
C LEU A 354 -2.26 -14.50 17.06
N HIS A 355 -2.71 -13.76 16.08
CA HIS A 355 -2.98 -14.17 14.69
C HIS A 355 -4.09 -15.23 14.54
N ASN A 356 -3.85 -16.50 14.90
CA ASN A 356 -4.77 -17.62 14.78
C ASN A 356 -4.45 -18.74 15.79
N GLU A 357 -5.24 -19.83 15.76
CA GLU A 357 -5.07 -20.98 16.64
C GLU A 357 -3.72 -21.66 16.44
N ASP A 358 -3.29 -21.89 15.19
CA ASP A 358 -2.04 -22.57 14.86
C ASP A 358 -0.82 -21.85 15.48
N ILE A 359 -0.83 -20.52 15.46
CA ILE A 359 0.24 -19.72 16.07
C ILE A 359 0.22 -19.81 17.61
N ILE A 360 -0.97 -19.79 18.22
CA ILE A 360 -1.11 -19.98 19.67
C ILE A 360 -0.56 -21.36 20.09
N GLU A 361 -0.91 -22.41 19.35
CA GLU A 361 -0.43 -23.78 19.60
C GLU A 361 1.07 -23.90 19.37
N ALA A 362 1.58 -23.34 18.26
CA ALA A 362 3.01 -23.37 17.94
C ALA A 362 3.89 -22.66 18.99
N MET A 363 3.38 -21.56 19.56
CA MET A 363 4.05 -20.82 20.64
C MET A 363 3.75 -21.39 22.03
N ASP A 364 2.76 -22.28 22.18
CA ASP A 364 2.23 -22.80 23.44
C ASP A 364 1.86 -21.69 24.43
N VAL A 365 1.14 -20.64 23.94
CA VAL A 365 0.73 -19.49 24.74
C VAL A 365 -0.43 -19.88 25.65
N ARG A 366 -0.30 -19.58 26.95
CA ARG A 366 -1.29 -19.90 27.99
C ARG A 366 -1.65 -18.67 28.82
N ILE A 367 -2.86 -18.64 29.36
CA ILE A 367 -3.23 -17.59 30.32
C ILE A 367 -2.40 -17.80 31.58
N GLY A 368 -1.76 -16.74 32.07
CA GLY A 368 -0.83 -16.78 33.21
C GLY A 368 0.65 -16.86 32.81
N ASP A 369 0.97 -17.09 31.54
CA ASP A 369 2.33 -17.10 31.04
C ASP A 369 2.96 -15.71 31.01
N THR A 370 4.29 -15.67 31.11
CA THR A 370 5.07 -14.50 30.75
C THR A 370 5.42 -14.58 29.27
N ILE A 371 4.88 -13.67 28.48
CA ILE A 371 5.08 -13.58 27.02
C ILE A 371 6.07 -12.48 26.67
N GLN A 372 6.72 -12.61 25.55
CA GLN A 372 7.54 -11.58 24.90
C GLN A 372 6.69 -10.85 23.87
N VAL A 373 6.66 -9.52 24.01
CA VAL A 373 5.88 -8.63 23.15
C VAL A 373 6.82 -7.66 22.46
N ARG A 374 6.64 -7.49 21.17
CA ARG A 374 7.25 -6.42 20.36
C ARG A 374 6.17 -5.68 19.56
N LYS A 375 6.54 -4.59 18.93
CA LYS A 375 5.72 -3.96 17.89
C LYS A 375 6.27 -4.33 16.52
N ALA A 376 5.46 -5.01 15.71
CA ALA A 376 5.76 -5.23 14.30
C ALA A 376 5.75 -3.88 13.57
N GLY A 377 6.85 -3.57 12.86
CA GLY A 377 7.03 -2.27 12.21
C GLY A 377 6.88 -1.09 13.17
N ASP A 378 7.26 -1.24 14.44
CA ASP A 378 7.14 -0.25 15.53
C ASP A 378 5.71 0.20 15.89
N ILE A 379 4.68 -0.35 15.29
CA ILE A 379 3.30 0.10 15.45
C ILE A 379 2.40 -0.94 16.08
N ILE A 380 2.35 -2.15 15.51
CA ILE A 380 1.35 -3.17 15.87
C ILE A 380 1.92 -4.12 16.91
N PRO A 381 1.38 -4.13 18.16
CA PRO A 381 1.85 -5.08 19.16
C PRO A 381 1.54 -6.53 18.74
N GLU A 382 2.53 -7.39 18.83
CA GLU A 382 2.41 -8.82 18.58
C GLU A 382 3.17 -9.63 19.64
N VAL A 383 2.68 -10.83 19.92
CA VAL A 383 3.38 -11.81 20.75
C VAL A 383 4.36 -12.58 19.87
N ILE A 384 5.64 -12.62 20.28
CA ILE A 384 6.69 -13.32 19.52
C ILE A 384 7.12 -14.63 20.18
N GLY A 385 6.67 -14.90 21.38
CA GLY A 385 6.96 -16.15 22.08
C GLY A 385 6.61 -16.12 23.55
N VAL A 386 6.79 -17.26 24.22
CA VAL A 386 6.65 -17.45 25.66
C VAL A 386 8.03 -17.42 26.29
N ALA A 387 8.27 -16.47 27.19
CA ALA A 387 9.52 -16.39 27.95
C ALA A 387 9.52 -17.42 29.09
N ARG A 388 8.37 -17.61 29.74
CA ARG A 388 8.22 -18.54 30.85
C ARG A 388 6.74 -18.90 31.08
N HIS A 389 6.45 -20.20 31.23
CA HIS A 389 5.12 -20.64 31.66
C HIS A 389 4.84 -20.30 33.12
N GLY A 390 3.63 -19.90 33.42
CA GLY A 390 3.15 -19.69 34.78
C GLY A 390 2.99 -21.03 35.54
N GLU A 391 3.17 -21.03 36.84
CA GLU A 391 3.08 -22.27 37.66
C GLU A 391 1.73 -23.01 37.50
N ASN A 392 0.64 -22.27 37.26
CA ASN A 392 -0.71 -22.82 37.08
C ASN A 392 -1.30 -22.52 35.69
N SER A 393 -0.46 -22.22 34.73
CA SER A 393 -0.95 -21.97 33.35
C SER A 393 -1.43 -23.27 32.68
N VAL A 394 -2.52 -23.16 31.90
CA VAL A 394 -3.09 -24.28 31.14
C VAL A 394 -3.10 -23.92 29.66
N PRO A 395 -2.94 -24.91 28.76
CA PRO A 395 -3.03 -24.66 27.32
C PRO A 395 -4.32 -23.96 26.96
N TYR A 396 -4.22 -22.93 26.12
CA TYR A 396 -5.38 -22.18 25.63
C TYR A 396 -5.88 -22.81 24.33
N HIS A 397 -7.16 -22.95 24.21
CA HIS A 397 -7.83 -23.41 22.99
C HIS A 397 -8.83 -22.37 22.52
N MET A 398 -8.85 -22.14 21.22
CA MET A 398 -9.85 -21.27 20.61
C MET A 398 -11.28 -21.78 20.86
N PRO A 399 -12.25 -20.89 21.06
CA PRO A 399 -13.65 -21.30 21.24
C PRO A 399 -14.16 -22.02 20.00
N ARG A 400 -14.94 -23.10 20.22
CA ARG A 400 -15.62 -23.85 19.13
C ARG A 400 -17.01 -23.30 18.84
N VAL A 401 -17.40 -22.23 19.52
CA VAL A 401 -18.62 -21.46 19.27
C VAL A 401 -18.25 -19.98 19.12
N CYS A 402 -19.01 -19.29 18.28
CA CYS A 402 -18.81 -17.86 18.05
C CYS A 402 -19.09 -17.06 19.33
N PRO A 403 -18.17 -16.23 19.82
CA PRO A 403 -18.38 -15.44 21.02
C PRO A 403 -19.49 -14.39 20.89
N SER A 404 -19.89 -14.03 19.67
CA SER A 404 -20.92 -13.04 19.42
C SER A 404 -22.34 -13.64 19.30
N CYS A 405 -22.49 -14.80 18.64
CA CYS A 405 -23.83 -15.36 18.35
C CYS A 405 -24.04 -16.79 18.87
N GLY A 406 -23.02 -17.43 19.45
CA GLY A 406 -23.12 -18.80 19.98
C GLY A 406 -23.17 -19.91 18.91
N ALA A 407 -23.18 -19.59 17.62
CA ALA A 407 -23.20 -20.59 16.56
C ALA A 407 -21.86 -21.34 16.48
N PRO A 408 -21.82 -22.60 16.01
CA PRO A 408 -20.57 -23.32 15.77
C PRO A 408 -19.64 -22.58 14.84
N VAL A 409 -18.32 -22.65 15.11
CA VAL A 409 -17.28 -22.12 14.22
C VAL A 409 -16.59 -23.27 13.49
N VAL A 410 -16.11 -23.00 12.28
CA VAL A 410 -15.49 -24.00 11.40
C VAL A 410 -14.17 -23.51 10.83
N HIS A 411 -13.28 -24.46 10.51
CA HIS A 411 -12.19 -24.22 9.57
C HIS A 411 -12.72 -24.38 8.14
N LEU A 412 -12.52 -23.36 7.31
CA LEU A 412 -12.74 -23.52 5.88
C LEU A 412 -11.52 -24.18 5.25
N GLN A 413 -11.73 -24.88 4.14
CA GLN A 413 -10.67 -25.55 3.42
C GLN A 413 -9.61 -24.52 2.99
N ASP A 414 -8.34 -24.80 3.26
CA ASP A 414 -7.17 -23.94 2.99
C ASP A 414 -7.09 -22.62 3.82
N GLU A 415 -7.81 -22.50 4.94
CA GLU A 415 -7.70 -21.35 5.84
C GLU A 415 -7.23 -21.75 7.23
N ALA A 416 -6.19 -21.06 7.74
CA ALA A 416 -5.68 -21.25 9.10
C ALA A 416 -6.59 -20.64 10.20
N ALA A 417 -7.59 -19.84 9.83
CA ALA A 417 -8.45 -19.14 10.78
C ALA A 417 -9.80 -19.85 10.98
N LEU A 418 -10.26 -19.90 12.24
CA LEU A 418 -11.64 -20.30 12.58
C LEU A 418 -12.64 -19.22 12.13
N ARG A 419 -13.83 -19.65 11.67
CA ARG A 419 -14.90 -18.76 11.21
C ARG A 419 -16.25 -19.07 11.81
N CYS A 420 -16.97 -18.02 12.14
CA CYS A 420 -18.42 -18.06 12.30
C CYS A 420 -19.09 -17.97 10.94
N VAL A 421 -19.87 -18.99 10.59
CA VAL A 421 -20.60 -19.07 9.32
C VAL A 421 -22.07 -18.64 9.44
N ASN A 422 -22.51 -18.22 10.63
CA ASN A 422 -23.88 -17.73 10.85
C ASN A 422 -24.06 -16.36 10.17
N PRO A 423 -24.94 -16.24 9.15
CA PRO A 423 -25.21 -14.98 8.45
C PRO A 423 -25.88 -13.92 9.34
N GLU A 424 -26.56 -14.35 10.41
CA GLU A 424 -27.24 -13.47 11.38
C GLU A 424 -26.34 -13.11 12.58
N CYS A 425 -25.03 -13.34 12.49
CA CYS A 425 -24.12 -13.01 13.57
C CYS A 425 -24.06 -11.49 13.80
N PRO A 426 -24.36 -10.96 15.01
CA PRO A 426 -24.38 -9.52 15.29
C PRO A 426 -23.04 -8.82 14.97
N ALA A 427 -21.92 -9.48 15.24
CA ALA A 427 -20.61 -8.92 14.91
C ALA A 427 -20.39 -8.78 13.39
N GLN A 428 -20.88 -9.72 12.59
CA GLN A 428 -20.84 -9.63 11.14
C GLN A 428 -21.82 -8.57 10.62
N SER A 429 -23.03 -8.51 11.20
CA SER A 429 -24.05 -7.52 10.84
C SER A 429 -23.54 -6.08 11.03
N LEU A 430 -22.86 -5.79 12.14
CA LEU A 430 -22.25 -4.49 12.38
C LEU A 430 -21.24 -4.12 11.28
N ARG A 431 -20.32 -5.02 10.98
CA ARG A 431 -19.29 -4.79 9.98
C ARG A 431 -19.87 -4.69 8.56
N ASN A 432 -20.88 -5.50 8.24
CA ASN A 432 -21.60 -5.41 6.97
C ASN A 432 -22.34 -4.08 6.83
N LEU A 433 -22.95 -3.59 7.90
CA LEU A 433 -23.63 -2.29 7.92
C LEU A 433 -22.68 -1.12 7.68
N ILE A 434 -21.51 -1.12 8.34
CA ILE A 434 -20.45 -0.12 8.15
C ILE A 434 -19.92 -0.18 6.72
N HIS A 435 -19.65 -1.38 6.20
CA HIS A 435 -19.20 -1.56 4.83
C HIS A 435 -20.21 -1.04 3.81
N PHE A 436 -21.49 -1.42 3.95
CA PHE A 436 -22.57 -0.96 3.08
C PHE A 436 -22.68 0.56 3.06
N ALA A 437 -22.51 1.20 4.22
CA ALA A 437 -22.60 2.66 4.34
C ALA A 437 -21.33 3.40 3.88
N SER A 438 -20.21 2.72 3.62
CA SER A 438 -18.94 3.33 3.28
C SER A 438 -19.01 4.20 2.01
N ARG A 439 -18.07 5.16 1.86
CA ARG A 439 -18.02 6.09 0.71
C ARG A 439 -17.85 5.38 -0.64
N THR A 440 -17.16 4.27 -0.65
CA THR A 440 -16.92 3.46 -1.86
C THR A 440 -18.11 2.60 -2.23
N ALA A 441 -18.99 2.27 -1.26
CA ALA A 441 -20.25 1.53 -1.44
C ALA A 441 -21.42 2.51 -1.58
N MET A 442 -22.40 2.46 -0.67
CA MET A 442 -23.64 3.24 -0.77
C MET A 442 -23.51 4.68 -0.26
N ALA A 443 -22.33 5.09 0.21
CA ALA A 443 -21.98 6.47 0.61
C ALA A 443 -23.00 7.12 1.57
N ILE A 444 -23.40 6.41 2.63
CA ILE A 444 -24.35 6.89 3.63
C ILE A 444 -23.59 7.66 4.71
N ASP A 445 -23.34 8.94 4.44
CA ASP A 445 -22.65 9.83 5.37
C ASP A 445 -23.43 9.97 6.70
N GLY A 446 -22.69 9.89 7.81
CA GLY A 446 -23.25 9.98 9.16
C GLY A 446 -23.57 8.63 9.81
N LEU A 447 -23.45 7.51 9.09
CA LEU A 447 -23.57 6.15 9.63
C LEU A 447 -22.16 5.60 9.95
N GLY A 448 -21.53 6.12 10.99
CA GLY A 448 -20.26 5.60 11.52
C GLY A 448 -20.47 4.42 12.49
N GLU A 449 -19.37 3.76 12.90
CA GLU A 449 -19.39 2.57 13.75
C GLU A 449 -20.25 2.75 15.02
N ALA A 450 -20.09 3.88 15.74
CA ALA A 450 -20.83 4.14 16.98
C ALA A 450 -22.36 4.24 16.76
N ILE A 451 -22.81 4.72 15.60
CA ILE A 451 -24.23 4.80 15.26
C ILE A 451 -24.75 3.44 14.80
N ALA A 452 -23.98 2.76 13.95
CA ALA A 452 -24.31 1.40 13.49
C ALA A 452 -24.44 0.43 14.68
N GLN A 453 -23.54 0.50 15.65
CA GLN A 453 -23.61 -0.30 16.87
C GLN A 453 -24.90 -0.02 17.66
N GLN A 454 -25.25 1.26 17.89
CA GLN A 454 -26.47 1.60 18.61
C GLN A 454 -27.75 1.13 17.87
N LEU A 455 -27.77 1.20 16.54
CA LEU A 455 -28.90 0.71 15.74
C LEU A 455 -29.11 -0.81 15.90
N ILE A 456 -28.01 -1.58 15.93
CA ILE A 456 -28.03 -3.02 16.17
C ILE A 456 -28.42 -3.34 17.60
N ASP A 457 -27.78 -2.72 18.60
CA ASP A 457 -28.03 -2.98 20.03
C ASP A 457 -29.49 -2.69 20.42
N ARG A 458 -30.10 -1.67 19.79
CA ARG A 458 -31.50 -1.31 19.99
C ARG A 458 -32.47 -2.08 19.10
N GLN A 459 -31.97 -3.05 18.34
CA GLN A 459 -32.75 -3.87 17.42
C GLN A 459 -33.54 -3.04 16.37
N LEU A 460 -33.03 -1.88 15.99
CA LEU A 460 -33.63 -1.03 14.96
C LEU A 460 -33.21 -1.46 13.54
N VAL A 461 -32.05 -2.13 13.43
CA VAL A 461 -31.48 -2.61 12.17
C VAL A 461 -30.89 -4.02 12.38
N HIS A 462 -31.37 -4.98 11.61
CA HIS A 462 -30.86 -6.37 11.55
C HIS A 462 -30.13 -6.66 10.24
N SER A 463 -30.53 -5.97 9.18
CA SER A 463 -29.96 -6.07 7.84
C SER A 463 -29.77 -4.69 7.21
N VAL A 464 -29.00 -4.60 6.14
CA VAL A 464 -28.79 -3.32 5.43
C VAL A 464 -30.07 -2.77 4.81
N ALA A 465 -31.09 -3.62 4.56
CA ALA A 465 -32.39 -3.17 4.06
C ALA A 465 -33.16 -2.34 5.09
N ASP A 466 -33.03 -2.66 6.39
CA ASP A 466 -33.72 -1.94 7.47
C ASP A 466 -33.31 -0.46 7.57
N LEU A 467 -32.15 -0.09 7.02
CA LEU A 467 -31.71 1.32 6.94
C LEU A 467 -32.73 2.20 6.22
N TYR A 468 -33.41 1.65 5.22
CA TYR A 468 -34.36 2.37 4.38
C TYR A 468 -35.75 2.53 5.01
N ASP A 469 -35.97 1.84 6.13
CA ASP A 469 -37.21 1.90 6.93
C ASP A 469 -37.07 2.77 8.18
N LEU A 470 -35.84 3.31 8.45
CA LEU A 470 -35.57 4.12 9.62
C LEU A 470 -36.35 5.43 9.61
N THR A 471 -36.94 5.74 10.75
CA THR A 471 -37.69 6.98 10.98
C THR A 471 -36.89 7.98 11.81
N LYS A 472 -37.24 9.27 11.70
CA LYS A 472 -36.64 10.33 12.50
C LYS A 472 -36.77 10.08 14.00
N ASP A 473 -37.95 9.61 14.43
CA ASP A 473 -38.23 9.35 15.86
C ASP A 473 -37.36 8.23 16.41
N GLN A 474 -37.12 7.16 15.65
CA GLN A 474 -36.19 6.11 16.01
C GLN A 474 -34.75 6.65 16.16
N LEU A 475 -34.27 7.46 15.20
CA LEU A 475 -32.93 8.03 15.25
C LEU A 475 -32.74 8.99 16.43
N LEU A 476 -33.79 9.71 16.85
CA LEU A 476 -33.73 10.59 18.01
C LEU A 476 -33.63 9.83 19.35
N THR A 477 -33.86 8.51 19.36
CA THR A 477 -33.63 7.67 20.54
C THR A 477 -32.13 7.36 20.76
N LEU A 478 -31.27 7.55 19.74
CA LEU A 478 -29.83 7.25 19.81
C LEU A 478 -29.11 8.26 20.69
N ASP A 479 -28.07 7.80 21.40
CA ASP A 479 -27.30 8.66 22.29
C ASP A 479 -26.51 9.70 21.50
N LYS A 480 -26.54 10.95 22.00
CA LYS A 480 -25.88 12.11 21.36
C LYS A 480 -26.38 12.45 19.94
N PHE A 481 -27.50 11.85 19.50
CA PHE A 481 -28.06 12.10 18.18
C PHE A 481 -29.15 13.19 18.26
N LYS A 482 -29.01 14.27 17.48
CA LYS A 482 -29.94 15.40 17.50
C LYS A 482 -30.70 15.51 16.17
N ALA A 483 -31.76 16.32 16.15
CA ALA A 483 -32.65 16.47 15.00
C ALA A 483 -31.91 16.71 13.67
N LYS A 484 -30.89 17.60 13.67
CA LYS A 484 -30.09 17.89 12.48
C LYS A 484 -29.27 16.69 12.00
N SER A 485 -28.68 15.90 12.92
CA SER A 485 -27.97 14.67 12.58
C SER A 485 -28.91 13.60 12.02
N ALA A 486 -30.10 13.44 12.61
CA ALA A 486 -31.13 12.53 12.12
C ALA A 486 -31.60 12.90 10.70
N GLU A 487 -31.86 14.17 10.44
CA GLU A 487 -32.24 14.66 9.11
C GLU A 487 -31.13 14.46 8.07
N ASN A 488 -29.88 14.70 8.43
CA ASN A 488 -28.74 14.51 7.53
C ASN A 488 -28.57 13.01 7.20
N LEU A 489 -28.66 12.12 8.19
CA LEU A 489 -28.54 10.68 7.97
C LEU A 489 -29.70 10.15 7.09
N LEU A 490 -30.95 10.54 7.36
CA LEU A 490 -32.09 10.15 6.53
C LEU A 490 -31.96 10.66 5.09
N LYS A 491 -31.43 11.89 4.91
CA LYS A 491 -31.14 12.42 3.59
C LYS A 491 -30.06 11.61 2.87
N ALA A 492 -29.00 11.21 3.56
CA ALA A 492 -27.93 10.37 3.00
C ALA A 492 -28.48 9.00 2.59
N ILE A 493 -29.30 8.36 3.45
CA ILE A 493 -29.97 7.09 3.14
C ILE A 493 -30.88 7.26 1.91
N ALA A 494 -31.68 8.32 1.84
CA ALA A 494 -32.56 8.56 0.69
C ALA A 494 -31.75 8.79 -0.60
N SER A 495 -30.63 9.52 -0.52
CA SER A 495 -29.76 9.77 -1.68
C SER A 495 -29.07 8.51 -2.16
N SER A 496 -28.72 7.58 -1.28
CA SER A 496 -28.04 6.34 -1.62
C SER A 496 -28.87 5.43 -2.53
N LYS A 497 -30.21 5.55 -2.53
CA LYS A 497 -31.10 4.81 -3.41
C LYS A 497 -30.81 5.03 -4.90
N GLN A 498 -30.21 6.17 -5.27
CA GLN A 498 -29.90 6.51 -6.65
C GLN A 498 -28.49 6.08 -7.07
N ASN A 499 -27.73 5.47 -6.17
CA ASN A 499 -26.39 4.98 -6.50
C ASN A 499 -26.48 3.90 -7.59
N ASN A 500 -25.45 3.83 -8.43
CA ASN A 500 -25.40 2.88 -9.52
C ASN A 500 -25.19 1.45 -9.01
N LEU A 501 -25.57 0.43 -9.82
CA LEU A 501 -25.54 -0.98 -9.45
C LEU A 501 -24.19 -1.46 -8.91
N ASP A 502 -23.06 -0.96 -9.44
CA ASP A 502 -21.72 -1.32 -8.95
C ASP A 502 -21.54 -1.01 -7.46
N LYS A 503 -22.12 0.10 -6.99
CA LYS A 503 -22.06 0.52 -5.59
C LYS A 503 -22.87 -0.40 -4.69
N LEU A 504 -24.01 -0.83 -5.18
CA LEU A 504 -24.84 -1.81 -4.47
C LEU A 504 -24.15 -3.18 -4.42
N VAL A 505 -23.65 -3.70 -5.56
CA VAL A 505 -22.94 -4.99 -5.61
C VAL A 505 -21.73 -4.99 -4.67
N PHE A 506 -20.95 -3.91 -4.67
CA PHE A 506 -19.84 -3.76 -3.72
C PHE A 506 -20.34 -3.68 -2.28
N GLY A 507 -21.39 -2.90 -2.02
CA GLY A 507 -21.99 -2.71 -0.69
C GLY A 507 -22.56 -3.99 -0.08
N LEU A 508 -23.04 -4.93 -0.88
CA LEU A 508 -23.50 -6.25 -0.40
C LEU A 508 -22.36 -7.10 0.19
N GLY A 509 -21.08 -6.73 -0.03
CA GLY A 509 -19.94 -7.36 0.60
C GLY A 509 -19.72 -8.81 0.18
N ILE A 510 -19.94 -9.12 -1.11
CA ILE A 510 -19.69 -10.45 -1.68
C ILE A 510 -18.19 -10.76 -1.53
N ARG A 511 -17.86 -11.92 -0.98
CA ARG A 511 -16.47 -12.34 -0.73
C ARG A 511 -15.65 -12.30 -2.01
N ASN A 512 -14.40 -11.85 -1.94
CA ASN A 512 -13.47 -11.70 -3.07
C ASN A 512 -13.90 -10.71 -4.16
N ILE A 513 -14.99 -9.95 -3.96
CA ILE A 513 -15.52 -8.97 -4.90
C ILE A 513 -15.25 -7.56 -4.34
N GLY A 514 -14.15 -6.94 -4.80
CA GLY A 514 -13.84 -5.54 -4.51
C GLY A 514 -14.57 -4.57 -5.44
N ASP A 515 -14.37 -3.27 -5.24
CA ASP A 515 -15.00 -2.18 -6.02
C ASP A 515 -14.88 -2.33 -7.55
N LYS A 516 -13.69 -2.71 -8.04
CA LYS A 516 -13.45 -2.92 -9.48
C LYS A 516 -14.17 -4.16 -10.02
N ALA A 517 -14.16 -5.24 -9.26
CA ALA A 517 -14.86 -6.46 -9.64
C ALA A 517 -16.39 -6.22 -9.64
N ALA A 518 -16.92 -5.52 -8.64
CA ALA A 518 -18.32 -5.12 -8.60
C ALA A 518 -18.74 -4.27 -9.80
N ALA A 519 -17.86 -3.33 -10.23
CA ALA A 519 -18.10 -2.52 -11.42
C ALA A 519 -18.14 -3.37 -12.70
N LEU A 520 -17.21 -4.33 -12.84
CA LEU A 520 -17.20 -5.24 -13.99
C LEU A 520 -18.44 -6.15 -14.03
N LEU A 521 -18.89 -6.67 -12.88
CA LEU A 521 -20.12 -7.46 -12.78
C LEU A 521 -21.34 -6.61 -13.15
N ALA A 522 -21.46 -5.40 -12.63
CA ALA A 522 -22.57 -4.51 -12.92
C ALA A 522 -22.61 -4.10 -14.40
N GLU A 523 -21.45 -3.78 -15.00
CA GLU A 523 -21.33 -3.46 -16.43
C GLU A 523 -21.70 -4.66 -17.32
N HIS A 524 -21.23 -5.87 -16.98
CA HIS A 524 -21.44 -7.08 -17.78
C HIS A 524 -22.91 -7.53 -17.75
N PHE A 525 -23.49 -7.64 -16.55
CA PHE A 525 -24.85 -8.17 -16.40
C PHE A 525 -25.94 -7.10 -16.53
N GLY A 526 -25.63 -5.83 -16.35
CA GLY A 526 -26.56 -4.71 -16.54
C GLY A 526 -27.66 -4.57 -15.48
N SER A 527 -27.97 -5.62 -14.73
CA SER A 527 -28.98 -5.60 -13.66
C SER A 527 -28.68 -6.59 -12.57
N MET A 528 -29.21 -6.35 -11.36
CA MET A 528 -29.12 -7.27 -10.23
C MET A 528 -29.80 -8.62 -10.54
N ASP A 529 -30.93 -8.61 -11.24
CA ASP A 529 -31.64 -9.84 -11.60
C ASP A 529 -30.83 -10.72 -12.54
N ALA A 530 -30.17 -10.16 -13.54
CA ALA A 530 -29.29 -10.89 -14.43
C ALA A 530 -28.07 -11.46 -13.68
N LEU A 531 -27.45 -10.66 -12.79
CA LEU A 531 -26.32 -11.09 -11.99
C LEU A 531 -26.69 -12.23 -11.03
N ARG A 532 -27.86 -12.16 -10.41
CA ARG A 532 -28.33 -13.16 -9.44
C ARG A 532 -28.48 -14.56 -10.01
N ILE A 533 -28.82 -14.68 -11.30
CA ILE A 533 -29.03 -15.98 -11.97
C ILE A 533 -27.83 -16.42 -12.81
N ALA A 534 -26.74 -15.65 -12.80
CA ALA A 534 -25.54 -15.93 -13.60
C ALA A 534 -24.87 -17.23 -13.15
N ALA A 535 -24.43 -18.05 -14.12
CA ALA A 535 -23.63 -19.23 -13.85
C ALA A 535 -22.15 -18.88 -13.56
N ALA A 536 -21.45 -19.75 -12.85
CA ALA A 536 -20.03 -19.52 -12.52
C ALA A 536 -19.15 -19.40 -13.77
N GLU A 537 -19.48 -20.12 -14.83
CA GLU A 537 -18.80 -20.09 -16.13
C GLU A 537 -18.94 -18.72 -16.80
N ASP A 538 -20.15 -18.11 -16.77
CA ASP A 538 -20.41 -16.79 -17.34
C ASP A 538 -19.60 -15.71 -16.59
N ILE A 539 -19.57 -15.77 -15.26
CA ILE A 539 -18.81 -14.85 -14.42
C ILE A 539 -17.30 -15.03 -14.65
N SER A 540 -16.82 -16.26 -14.76
CA SER A 540 -15.40 -16.56 -15.03
C SER A 540 -14.94 -16.11 -16.42
N SER A 541 -15.85 -15.90 -17.37
CA SER A 541 -15.56 -15.40 -18.71
C SER A 541 -15.17 -13.91 -18.73
N ILE A 542 -15.47 -13.16 -17.67
CA ILE A 542 -15.13 -11.74 -17.51
C ILE A 542 -13.64 -11.61 -17.27
N ASP A 543 -12.96 -10.74 -18.06
CA ASP A 543 -11.52 -10.51 -17.91
C ASP A 543 -11.17 -10.03 -16.47
N GLY A 544 -10.27 -10.77 -15.84
CA GLY A 544 -9.86 -10.54 -14.44
C GLY A 544 -10.63 -11.34 -13.40
N PHE A 545 -11.62 -12.18 -13.79
CA PHE A 545 -12.30 -13.09 -12.88
C PHE A 545 -11.71 -14.50 -12.93
N GLY A 546 -11.34 -15.02 -11.75
CA GLY A 546 -10.98 -16.43 -11.59
C GLY A 546 -12.13 -17.25 -11.03
N GLY A 547 -12.01 -18.59 -11.08
CA GLY A 547 -13.04 -19.52 -10.59
C GLY A 547 -13.44 -19.28 -9.13
N VAL A 548 -12.50 -18.88 -8.25
CA VAL A 548 -12.79 -18.56 -6.83
C VAL A 548 -13.72 -17.36 -6.69
N MET A 549 -13.52 -16.32 -7.49
CA MET A 549 -14.37 -15.11 -7.47
C MET A 549 -15.77 -15.44 -7.99
N ALA A 550 -15.84 -16.16 -9.11
CA ALA A 550 -17.11 -16.60 -9.71
C ALA A 550 -17.92 -17.47 -8.74
N GLN A 551 -17.26 -18.42 -8.11
CA GLN A 551 -17.90 -19.29 -7.10
C GLN A 551 -18.41 -18.47 -5.90
N SER A 552 -17.65 -17.48 -5.42
CA SER A 552 -18.09 -16.59 -4.33
C SER A 552 -19.35 -15.80 -4.66
N VAL A 553 -19.52 -15.36 -5.90
CA VAL A 553 -20.74 -14.67 -6.36
C VAL A 553 -21.93 -15.61 -6.36
N VAL A 554 -21.78 -16.80 -6.96
CA VAL A 554 -22.86 -17.81 -7.03
C VAL A 554 -23.28 -18.24 -5.62
N GLU A 555 -22.33 -18.54 -4.75
CA GLU A 555 -22.61 -18.91 -3.36
C GLU A 555 -23.32 -17.81 -2.57
N PHE A 556 -22.97 -16.55 -2.80
CA PHE A 556 -23.65 -15.42 -2.15
C PHE A 556 -25.13 -15.38 -2.52
N PHE A 557 -25.47 -15.49 -3.81
CA PHE A 557 -26.85 -15.45 -4.26
C PHE A 557 -27.64 -16.72 -3.94
N ALA A 558 -26.97 -17.85 -3.71
CA ALA A 558 -27.58 -19.10 -3.29
C ALA A 558 -27.89 -19.17 -1.77
N LYS A 559 -27.38 -18.23 -0.95
CA LYS A 559 -27.62 -18.22 0.50
C LYS A 559 -29.10 -17.94 0.82
N ASP A 560 -29.61 -18.65 1.83
CA ASP A 560 -30.90 -18.34 2.38
C ASP A 560 -31.00 -16.89 2.86
N GLY A 561 -32.10 -16.21 2.56
CA GLY A 561 -32.32 -14.81 2.92
C GLY A 561 -31.75 -13.77 1.93
N THR A 562 -30.82 -14.11 1.04
CA THR A 562 -30.28 -13.14 0.06
C THR A 562 -31.39 -12.66 -0.90
N ALA A 563 -32.27 -13.55 -1.35
CA ALA A 563 -33.39 -13.18 -2.23
C ALA A 563 -34.35 -12.20 -1.54
N ASP A 564 -34.67 -12.43 -0.27
CA ASP A 564 -35.52 -11.54 0.54
C ASP A 564 -34.85 -10.17 0.75
N LEU A 565 -33.55 -10.16 1.08
CA LEU A 565 -32.78 -8.93 1.20
C LEU A 565 -32.85 -8.07 -0.07
N LEU A 566 -32.61 -8.68 -1.24
CA LEU A 566 -32.68 -7.98 -2.52
C LEU A 566 -34.08 -7.46 -2.84
N HIS A 567 -35.09 -8.22 -2.52
CA HIS A 567 -36.49 -7.82 -2.69
C HIS A 567 -36.79 -6.58 -1.84
N ARG A 568 -36.43 -6.60 -0.56
CA ARG A 568 -36.64 -5.49 0.36
C ARG A 568 -35.88 -4.22 -0.08
N LEU A 569 -34.65 -4.36 -0.58
CA LEU A 569 -33.91 -3.25 -1.15
C LEU A 569 -34.57 -2.66 -2.40
N ALA A 570 -35.10 -3.51 -3.29
CA ALA A 570 -35.84 -3.10 -4.48
C ALA A 570 -37.16 -2.39 -4.10
N ASP A 571 -37.93 -2.94 -3.16
CA ASP A 571 -39.18 -2.35 -2.64
C ASP A 571 -38.94 -1.00 -1.95
N ALA A 572 -37.78 -0.84 -1.29
CA ALA A 572 -37.33 0.43 -0.73
C ALA A 572 -36.95 1.48 -1.80
N GLY A 573 -36.89 1.07 -3.08
CA GLY A 573 -36.56 1.93 -4.21
C GLY A 573 -35.05 2.12 -4.44
N VAL A 574 -34.23 1.17 -3.97
CA VAL A 574 -32.78 1.14 -4.30
C VAL A 574 -32.60 0.75 -5.76
N ASN A 575 -31.75 1.45 -6.46
CA ASN A 575 -31.49 1.19 -7.88
C ASN A 575 -30.83 -0.18 -8.09
N MET A 576 -31.49 -1.05 -8.88
CA MET A 576 -31.06 -2.39 -9.25
C MET A 576 -30.49 -2.48 -10.68
N GLN A 577 -30.30 -1.34 -11.35
CA GLN A 577 -29.88 -1.27 -12.74
C GLN A 577 -28.53 -0.57 -12.88
N TRP A 578 -27.75 -1.01 -13.85
CA TRP A 578 -26.51 -0.34 -14.25
C TRP A 578 -26.83 0.84 -15.18
N HIS A 579 -26.41 2.03 -14.80
CA HIS A 579 -26.55 3.27 -15.56
C HIS A 579 -25.17 3.76 -16.01
N GLY A 580 -24.45 2.97 -16.79
CA GLY A 580 -23.22 3.36 -17.42
C GLY A 580 -23.37 3.31 -18.95
N GLU A 581 -22.47 3.99 -19.67
CA GLU A 581 -22.38 3.78 -21.12
C GLU A 581 -21.91 2.34 -21.35
N LYS A 582 -22.75 1.51 -21.97
CA LYS A 582 -22.33 0.17 -22.42
C LYS A 582 -21.18 0.37 -23.41
N LYS A 583 -20.05 -0.24 -23.14
CA LYS A 583 -18.96 -0.27 -24.11
C LYS A 583 -19.48 -0.92 -25.38
N GLY A 584 -19.27 -0.24 -26.50
CA GLY A 584 -19.51 -0.83 -27.82
C GLY A 584 -18.64 -2.08 -27.98
N THR A 585 -19.09 -3.04 -28.78
CA THR A 585 -18.34 -4.26 -29.07
C THR A 585 -17.53 -4.18 -30.37
N ALA A 586 -17.57 -3.04 -31.08
CA ALA A 586 -16.95 -2.86 -32.41
C ALA A 586 -15.43 -3.15 -32.42
N LEU A 587 -14.74 -2.93 -31.30
CA LEU A 587 -13.30 -3.17 -31.14
C LEU A 587 -12.99 -4.25 -30.12
N ALA A 588 -13.97 -5.11 -29.76
CA ALA A 588 -13.80 -6.14 -28.74
C ALA A 588 -12.61 -7.05 -29.04
N GLY A 589 -11.74 -7.28 -28.06
CA GLY A 589 -10.53 -8.10 -28.18
C GLY A 589 -9.38 -7.46 -28.96
N MET A 590 -9.52 -6.25 -29.50
CA MET A 590 -8.48 -5.57 -30.28
C MET A 590 -7.63 -4.67 -29.38
N THR A 591 -6.31 -4.79 -29.51
CA THR A 591 -5.35 -3.84 -28.89
C THR A 591 -4.91 -2.84 -29.94
N ILE A 592 -5.16 -1.55 -29.72
CA ILE A 592 -4.84 -0.47 -30.67
C ILE A 592 -3.85 0.50 -30.03
N VAL A 593 -2.84 0.93 -30.80
CA VAL A 593 -1.82 1.90 -30.36
C VAL A 593 -2.01 3.20 -31.13
N VAL A 594 -2.20 4.31 -30.44
CA VAL A 594 -2.30 5.64 -31.03
C VAL A 594 -0.91 6.29 -31.10
N THR A 595 -0.56 6.86 -32.28
CA THR A 595 0.72 7.53 -32.52
C THR A 595 0.58 8.71 -33.48
N GLY A 596 1.42 9.73 -33.33
CA GLY A 596 1.34 10.96 -34.12
C GLY A 596 0.19 11.88 -33.70
N THR A 597 -0.03 12.94 -34.49
CA THR A 597 -1.11 13.93 -34.30
C THR A 597 -2.26 13.58 -35.25
N LEU A 598 -3.40 13.25 -34.68
CA LEU A 598 -4.62 12.97 -35.47
C LEU A 598 -5.26 14.26 -35.97
N PRO A 599 -5.98 14.23 -37.11
CA PRO A 599 -6.59 15.40 -37.73
C PRO A 599 -7.65 16.09 -36.89
N THR A 600 -8.55 15.35 -36.22
CA THR A 600 -9.69 15.90 -35.47
C THR A 600 -9.72 15.46 -34.01
N LEU A 601 -9.14 14.30 -33.68
CA LEU A 601 -9.14 13.76 -32.33
C LEU A 601 -7.83 14.07 -31.60
N SER A 602 -7.92 14.45 -30.33
CA SER A 602 -6.77 14.37 -29.47
C SER A 602 -6.43 12.90 -29.16
N ARG A 603 -5.21 12.63 -28.74
CA ARG A 603 -4.79 11.28 -28.35
C ARG A 603 -5.67 10.69 -27.26
N GLN A 604 -6.04 11.51 -26.28
CA GLN A 604 -6.89 11.08 -25.16
C GLN A 604 -8.29 10.71 -25.62
N GLU A 605 -8.88 11.49 -26.53
CA GLU A 605 -10.19 11.19 -27.13
C GLU A 605 -10.15 9.89 -27.94
N ALA A 606 -9.14 9.69 -28.77
CA ALA A 606 -8.97 8.45 -29.53
C ALA A 606 -8.79 7.22 -28.61
N GLU A 607 -7.97 7.33 -27.56
CA GLU A 607 -7.78 6.26 -26.57
C GLU A 607 -9.08 5.99 -25.79
N ALA A 608 -9.86 7.01 -25.43
CA ALA A 608 -11.17 6.87 -24.80
C ALA A 608 -12.18 6.18 -25.74
N MET A 609 -12.23 6.57 -27.02
CA MET A 609 -13.10 5.93 -28.01
C MET A 609 -12.76 4.46 -28.24
N ILE A 610 -11.47 4.08 -28.22
CA ILE A 610 -11.05 2.68 -28.30
C ILE A 610 -11.64 1.89 -27.13
N VAL A 611 -11.52 2.43 -25.90
CA VAL A 611 -12.02 1.77 -24.68
C VAL A 611 -13.55 1.72 -24.67
N GLN A 612 -14.22 2.80 -25.05
CA GLN A 612 -15.70 2.87 -25.16
C GLN A 612 -16.26 1.85 -26.14
N ASN A 613 -15.50 1.47 -27.18
CA ASN A 613 -15.90 0.48 -28.16
C ASN A 613 -15.37 -0.95 -27.88
N GLY A 614 -14.97 -1.23 -26.64
CA GLY A 614 -14.55 -2.57 -26.19
C GLY A 614 -13.11 -2.94 -26.55
N GLY A 615 -12.33 -2.03 -27.15
CA GLY A 615 -10.93 -2.22 -27.48
C GLY A 615 -10.00 -1.89 -26.30
N LYS A 616 -8.72 -2.25 -26.43
CA LYS A 616 -7.66 -1.94 -25.47
C LYS A 616 -6.69 -0.93 -26.08
N ALA A 617 -6.64 0.29 -25.54
CA ALA A 617 -5.61 1.26 -25.89
C ALA A 617 -4.26 0.86 -25.25
N SER A 618 -3.16 0.91 -26.02
CA SER A 618 -1.82 0.56 -25.55
C SER A 618 -0.79 1.63 -25.89
N GLY A 619 0.11 1.89 -24.94
CA GLY A 619 1.21 2.85 -25.13
C GLY A 619 2.35 2.34 -26.02
N SER A 620 2.45 1.02 -26.30
CA SER A 620 3.56 0.42 -27.04
C SER A 620 3.09 -0.63 -28.05
N VAL A 621 3.78 -0.67 -29.20
CA VAL A 621 3.51 -1.64 -30.27
C VAL A 621 4.18 -2.98 -29.95
N SER A 622 3.42 -4.08 -30.05
CA SER A 622 3.87 -5.46 -29.82
C SER A 622 3.18 -6.42 -30.80
N LYS A 623 3.59 -7.69 -30.85
CA LYS A 623 2.93 -8.72 -31.67
C LYS A 623 1.45 -8.94 -31.34
N LYS A 624 0.98 -8.45 -30.16
CA LYS A 624 -0.43 -8.51 -29.74
C LYS A 624 -1.23 -7.28 -30.18
N THR A 625 -0.60 -6.28 -30.81
CA THR A 625 -1.27 -5.08 -31.33
C THR A 625 -2.05 -5.43 -32.59
N ALA A 626 -3.35 -5.18 -32.59
CA ALA A 626 -4.21 -5.44 -33.73
C ALA A 626 -4.06 -4.34 -34.82
N TYR A 627 -4.04 -3.08 -34.39
CA TYR A 627 -3.90 -1.92 -35.26
C TYR A 627 -3.02 -0.84 -34.64
N VAL A 628 -2.37 -0.05 -35.49
CA VAL A 628 -1.75 1.21 -35.07
C VAL A 628 -2.50 2.36 -35.76
N LEU A 629 -3.19 3.18 -34.96
CA LEU A 629 -3.84 4.42 -35.40
C LEU A 629 -2.77 5.51 -35.50
N ALA A 630 -2.43 5.89 -36.72
CA ALA A 630 -1.33 6.80 -37.02
C ALA A 630 -1.82 8.13 -37.60
N GLY A 631 -1.46 9.22 -36.94
CA GLY A 631 -1.62 10.58 -37.44
C GLY A 631 -0.33 11.16 -38.04
N ALA A 632 -0.31 12.46 -38.27
CA ALA A 632 0.85 13.16 -38.79
C ALA A 632 2.04 13.05 -37.80
N ALA A 633 3.26 12.98 -38.33
CA ALA A 633 4.50 12.84 -37.55
C ALA A 633 4.54 11.61 -36.59
N ALA A 634 3.96 10.51 -37.03
CA ALA A 634 3.97 9.25 -36.29
C ALA A 634 5.39 8.66 -36.25
N GLY A 635 6.11 8.84 -35.13
CA GLY A 635 7.52 8.49 -34.95
C GLY A 635 7.81 6.97 -34.86
N SER A 636 8.72 6.57 -33.98
CA SER A 636 9.26 5.21 -33.82
C SER A 636 8.22 4.08 -33.70
N LYS A 637 6.99 4.37 -33.24
CA LYS A 637 5.90 3.40 -33.14
C LYS A 637 5.39 2.96 -34.49
N LEU A 638 5.33 3.86 -35.50
CA LEU A 638 4.95 3.53 -36.87
C LEU A 638 6.01 2.61 -37.52
N THR A 639 7.29 2.94 -37.38
CA THR A 639 8.38 2.10 -37.89
C THR A 639 8.33 0.70 -37.27
N LYS A 640 8.05 0.63 -35.95
CA LYS A 640 7.94 -0.66 -35.26
C LYS A 640 6.72 -1.46 -35.72
N ALA A 641 5.58 -0.81 -36.02
CA ALA A 641 4.42 -1.47 -36.57
C ALA A 641 4.72 -2.09 -37.94
N GLN A 642 5.37 -1.33 -38.83
CA GLN A 642 5.80 -1.80 -40.14
C GLN A 642 6.77 -2.99 -40.06
N THR A 643 7.75 -2.94 -39.13
CA THR A 643 8.70 -4.05 -38.88
C THR A 643 8.00 -5.31 -38.39
N LEU A 644 6.93 -5.18 -37.59
CA LEU A 644 6.18 -6.31 -37.06
C LEU A 644 5.01 -6.76 -37.95
N GLY A 645 4.79 -6.12 -39.12
CA GLY A 645 3.69 -6.42 -40.01
C GLY A 645 2.30 -6.10 -39.48
N ILE A 646 2.21 -5.12 -38.54
CA ILE A 646 0.94 -4.73 -37.90
C ILE A 646 0.22 -3.72 -38.82
N PRO A 647 -1.07 -3.92 -39.07
CA PRO A 647 -1.87 -2.97 -39.89
C PRO A 647 -1.87 -1.57 -39.27
N VAL A 648 -1.70 -0.57 -40.15
CA VAL A 648 -1.74 0.84 -39.77
C VAL A 648 -3.00 1.43 -40.37
N ILE A 649 -3.81 2.09 -39.53
CA ILE A 649 -5.06 2.75 -39.93
C ILE A 649 -4.95 4.25 -39.67
N ASP A 650 -5.68 5.04 -40.47
CA ASP A 650 -5.85 6.47 -40.24
C ASP A 650 -7.08 6.77 -39.37
N GLU A 651 -7.28 8.05 -39.04
CA GLU A 651 -8.41 8.48 -38.22
C GLU A 651 -9.76 8.22 -38.89
N ALA A 652 -9.85 8.38 -40.22
CA ALA A 652 -11.09 8.17 -40.96
C ALA A 652 -11.50 6.67 -40.98
N GLU A 653 -10.54 5.78 -41.05
CA GLU A 653 -10.77 4.34 -40.96
C GLU A 653 -11.14 3.92 -39.55
N PHE A 654 -10.45 4.47 -38.53
CA PHE A 654 -10.79 4.27 -37.14
C PHE A 654 -12.22 4.71 -36.81
N LEU A 655 -12.63 5.91 -37.25
CA LEU A 655 -13.99 6.42 -37.05
C LEU A 655 -15.06 5.55 -37.73
N ARG A 656 -14.76 4.96 -38.88
CA ARG A 656 -15.65 3.99 -39.52
C ARG A 656 -15.78 2.68 -38.74
N MET A 657 -14.71 2.22 -38.11
CA MET A 657 -14.74 0.99 -37.27
C MET A 657 -15.59 1.17 -36.02
N VAL A 658 -15.67 2.37 -35.46
CA VAL A 658 -16.43 2.68 -34.24
C VAL A 658 -17.80 3.30 -34.50
N ALA A 659 -18.16 3.56 -35.77
CA ALA A 659 -19.47 4.06 -36.12
C ALA A 659 -20.57 3.02 -35.82
N PRO A 660 -21.71 3.43 -35.21
CA PRO A 660 -22.83 2.52 -35.01
C PRO A 660 -23.31 1.95 -36.34
N ALA A 661 -23.61 0.65 -36.38
CA ALA A 661 -24.21 0.01 -37.55
C ALA A 661 -25.49 0.78 -37.94
N PRO A 662 -25.72 1.05 -39.25
CA PRO A 662 -26.94 1.70 -39.66
C PRO A 662 -28.14 0.87 -39.21
N ALA A 663 -29.10 1.51 -38.55
CA ALA A 663 -30.33 0.86 -38.12
C ALA A 663 -31.01 0.24 -39.34
N GLU A 664 -31.25 -1.07 -39.33
CA GLU A 664 -32.08 -1.75 -40.31
C GLU A 664 -33.45 -1.05 -40.35
N GLN A 665 -33.78 -0.46 -41.47
CA GLN A 665 -35.14 0.05 -41.72
C GLN A 665 -36.04 -1.16 -41.84
N PRO A 666 -37.19 -1.21 -41.10
CA PRO A 666 -38.14 -2.26 -41.33
C PRO A 666 -38.66 -2.19 -42.78
N GLU A 667 -38.53 -3.30 -43.49
CA GLU A 667 -39.17 -3.46 -44.81
C GLU A 667 -40.68 -3.22 -44.64
N LEU A 668 -41.18 -2.20 -45.33
CA LEU A 668 -42.62 -2.01 -45.50
C LEU A 668 -43.10 -3.10 -46.41
N GLU A 669 -43.79 -4.11 -45.86
CA GLU A 669 -44.63 -5.04 -46.66
C GLU A 669 -45.69 -4.21 -47.39
N GLU A 670 -45.55 -4.11 -48.70
CA GLU A 670 -46.61 -3.65 -49.58
C GLU A 670 -47.70 -4.71 -49.61
N GLU A 671 -48.84 -4.44 -48.98
CA GLU A 671 -50.09 -5.16 -49.21
C GLU A 671 -50.57 -4.93 -50.65
N THR A 672 -50.62 -5.96 -51.44
CA THR A 672 -51.44 -6.08 -52.64
C THR A 672 -52.64 -6.96 -52.42
#